data_9e289aa3bddcd8b11cc46c309df2d256
#
_entry.id   9e289aa3bddcd8b11cc46c309df2d256
#
_cell.length_a   1.000
_cell.length_b   1.000
_cell.length_c   1.000
_cell.angle_alpha   90.00
_cell.angle_beta   90.00
_cell.angle_gamma   90.00
#
_symmetry.space_group_name_H-M   'P 1'
#
loop_
_entity.id
_entity.type
_entity.pdbx_description
1 polymer ?
#
loop_
_entity_poly.entity_id
_entity_poly.type
_entity_poly.pdbx_seq_one_letter_code
_entity_poly.pdbx_strand_id
1 'polypeptide(L)'
;MNKSILTCILLSSAVACFSSCKPSNQAREKAESENPTEEVAKAPEKSPVFLLSESFDGDAESLRQKGWEIPDFASVAGDITGANGKALRVQVEDPKKGKYAELYIPVETGKCYKASVRIRAEGVKKHENNYKNRGAAFFLQMADKDKKYVGGGSFPEGLMGDKDWTEVKAPYTTPMPENVRYLHVLVGVEGLGTAYFDDLHVTELDPGWEGPEIVQPADGSTVQTRRPVIEWKHLKMDASFTYRRVELSRDPAFPADKTISIKPLGYQAMPNEWLEPGTWYFRVRVVGVCGNDMPPPAAKSFVVAPDAVAWPPTITQNWSWSAEPRPEMGFRIVPQLDAKTQFAVTIDGVPAEVLGMKDGEIRFRPTADLAAGAHPVKLTVTAPGQEPMVAEGVFSNRQVTKKVSFREDRVMLVDGKPFLPIGTYLDPSDRNDDFTGVLQAGFNITHSYDFERPTATVEKARAYLDAAQAAGVKVFMGIPRKWFFARDWNAVQQWVAALMDHPALLVWYLMDEPETVKWKLNPDLLRQLKDTVKMVDPFHPTAVVYFKPEQGDYWAEANPEDIAWHDPYPIGSNRELTMVGEDAAAQRKSIGDKKPMWSVFQGHDVAYWNDPKGMIQKKGMPTRPTREDTRFMVFHALTSSTDGFLWYWAPPKSHYCIVKDTPSVWAGIVETSHLLKRMEPWLVASPKAVDNSLKVREPFRIWTQEVDGKRLLVLVNTGKKSESIDLDLGAFKPNAATNFEAGTEVVLSEGRLKAEIASQQVMIYQLDLAN
;
A
#
# COMPACT_ATOMS: atom_id res chain seq x y z
N MET A 1 -40.06 -49.22 -20.32
CA MET A 1 -40.28 -50.50 -19.62
C MET A 1 -39.49 -50.48 -18.33
N ASN A 2 -40.24 -50.57 -17.25
CA ASN A 2 -39.91 -50.92 -15.85
C ASN A 2 -38.84 -50.07 -15.13
N LYS A 3 -39.27 -49.22 -14.18
CA LYS A 3 -39.90 -49.35 -12.84
C LYS A 3 -39.14 -50.28 -11.89
N SER A 4 -38.58 -49.81 -10.80
CA SER A 4 -39.18 -49.84 -9.42
C SER A 4 -38.03 -49.85 -8.44
N ILE A 5 -37.95 -49.37 -7.25
CA ILE A 5 -38.78 -49.07 -6.08
C ILE A 5 -37.78 -48.69 -5.00
N LEU A 6 -37.81 -47.53 -4.39
CA LEU A 6 -38.43 -47.16 -3.12
C LEU A 6 -38.01 -47.98 -1.87
N THR A 7 -37.35 -47.36 -0.90
CA THR A 7 -37.71 -47.53 0.52
C THR A 7 -37.32 -46.31 1.35
N CYS A 8 -38.35 -45.63 1.88
CA CYS A 8 -38.30 -44.64 2.96
C CYS A 8 -38.03 -45.30 4.30
N ILE A 9 -37.28 -44.60 5.15
CA ILE A 9 -37.50 -44.70 6.60
C ILE A 9 -37.60 -43.28 7.17
N LEU A 10 -38.78 -42.93 7.59
CA LEU A 10 -39.17 -41.82 8.45
C LEU A 10 -38.79 -42.15 9.91
N LEU A 11 -38.26 -41.21 10.62
CA LEU A 11 -38.49 -41.10 12.05
C LEU A 11 -38.58 -39.62 12.45
N SER A 12 -39.69 -39.38 13.04
CA SER A 12 -40.38 -38.15 13.41
C SER A 12 -39.85 -37.46 14.65
N SER A 13 -40.08 -36.15 14.66
CA SER A 13 -40.59 -35.29 15.74
C SER A 13 -39.69 -34.80 16.84
N ALA A 14 -39.49 -33.46 16.87
CA ALA A 14 -40.13 -32.65 17.90
C ALA A 14 -39.95 -31.16 17.57
N VAL A 15 -41.07 -30.52 17.28
CA VAL A 15 -41.25 -29.06 17.27
C VAL A 15 -41.30 -28.61 18.71
N ALA A 16 -40.45 -27.65 19.06
CA ALA A 16 -40.64 -26.81 20.23
C ALA A 16 -40.51 -25.36 19.81
N CYS A 17 -41.64 -24.68 19.71
CA CYS A 17 -41.77 -23.23 19.72
C CYS A 17 -41.12 -22.65 20.97
N PHE A 18 -40.20 -21.72 20.81
CA PHE A 18 -39.96 -20.68 21.82
C PHE A 18 -40.07 -19.32 21.19
N SER A 19 -41.12 -18.65 21.63
CA SER A 19 -41.46 -17.28 21.40
C SER A 19 -40.37 -16.31 21.89
N SER A 20 -40.28 -15.24 21.14
CA SER A 20 -39.56 -14.00 21.45
C SER A 20 -39.63 -13.56 22.90
N CYS A 21 -38.47 -13.42 23.56
CA CYS A 21 -38.25 -12.50 24.64
C CYS A 21 -36.98 -11.70 24.37
N LYS A 22 -37.14 -10.41 24.11
CA LYS A 22 -36.05 -9.44 24.18
C LYS A 22 -35.63 -9.28 25.65
N PRO A 23 -34.33 -9.38 25.99
CA PRO A 23 -33.89 -8.95 27.31
C PRO A 23 -33.80 -7.43 27.35
N SER A 24 -34.38 -6.87 28.37
CA SER A 24 -34.37 -5.44 28.70
C SER A 24 -32.98 -4.98 29.10
N ASN A 25 -32.63 -3.76 28.68
CA ASN A 25 -31.35 -3.06 28.92
C ASN A 25 -31.10 -2.63 30.40
N GLN A 26 -31.55 -3.37 31.40
CA GLN A 26 -31.37 -3.00 32.82
C GLN A 26 -30.43 -3.92 33.64
N ALA A 27 -29.82 -4.91 33.03
CA ALA A 27 -28.91 -5.83 33.73
C ALA A 27 -27.42 -5.65 33.41
N ARG A 28 -27.02 -4.60 32.66
CA ARG A 28 -25.62 -4.35 32.28
C ARG A 28 -24.95 -3.17 33.01
N GLU A 29 -25.67 -2.48 33.89
CA GLU A 29 -25.16 -1.30 34.64
C GLU A 29 -24.73 -1.62 36.09
N LYS A 30 -24.62 -2.87 36.52
CA LYS A 30 -24.24 -3.21 37.90
C LYS A 30 -23.03 -4.12 38.08
N ALA A 31 -22.16 -4.24 37.08
CA ALA A 31 -20.94 -5.04 37.19
C ALA A 31 -19.64 -4.28 36.84
N GLU A 32 -19.67 -2.95 36.75
CA GLU A 32 -18.48 -2.11 36.50
C GLU A 32 -18.31 -1.03 37.56
N SER A 33 -18.41 -1.37 38.83
CA SER A 33 -17.98 -0.48 39.89
C SER A 33 -17.37 -1.30 41.01
N GLU A 34 -16.04 -1.42 40.97
CA GLU A 34 -15.15 -1.52 42.11
C GLU A 34 -13.74 -1.92 41.62
N ASN A 35 -13.05 -0.94 41.01
CA ASN A 35 -11.59 -0.84 41.08
C ASN A 35 -11.27 0.64 41.31
N PRO A 36 -10.59 1.00 42.39
CA PRO A 36 -10.18 2.38 42.62
C PRO A 36 -9.06 2.72 41.62
N THR A 37 -9.41 3.44 40.55
CA THR A 37 -8.44 4.15 39.75
C THR A 37 -7.87 5.29 40.60
N GLU A 38 -6.62 5.17 40.99
CA GLU A 38 -5.83 6.33 41.42
C GLU A 38 -5.90 7.37 40.29
N GLU A 39 -6.56 8.47 40.56
CA GLU A 39 -6.51 9.68 39.75
C GLU A 39 -5.07 10.20 39.77
N VAL A 40 -4.28 9.82 38.79
CA VAL A 40 -3.03 10.52 38.48
C VAL A 40 -3.44 11.94 38.09
N ALA A 41 -3.14 12.90 38.94
CA ALA A 41 -3.35 14.32 38.74
C ALA A 41 -2.76 14.71 37.36
N LYS A 42 -3.62 15.04 36.40
CA LYS A 42 -3.20 15.61 35.11
C LYS A 42 -2.37 16.87 35.41
N ALA A 43 -1.14 16.90 34.91
CA ALA A 43 -0.38 18.15 34.85
C ALA A 43 -1.26 19.20 34.12
N PRO A 44 -1.24 20.46 34.58
CA PRO A 44 -2.05 21.51 33.97
C PRO A 44 -1.70 21.61 32.47
N GLU A 45 -2.67 21.40 31.61
CA GLU A 45 -2.53 21.67 30.18
C GLU A 45 -2.07 23.12 30.02
N LYS A 46 -0.89 23.34 29.42
CA LYS A 46 -0.47 24.68 29.03
C LYS A 46 -1.53 25.22 28.09
N SER A 47 -2.09 26.39 28.42
CA SER A 47 -3.03 27.08 27.54
C SER A 47 -2.40 27.22 26.14
N PRO A 48 -3.13 26.87 25.08
CA PRO A 48 -2.59 26.95 23.73
C PRO A 48 -2.22 28.40 23.40
N VAL A 49 -1.04 28.61 22.84
CA VAL A 49 -0.64 29.93 22.32
C VAL A 49 -1.26 30.09 20.94
N PHE A 50 -2.28 30.94 20.85
CA PHE A 50 -2.95 31.21 19.58
C PHE A 50 -2.12 32.18 18.74
N LEU A 51 -1.84 31.81 17.49
CA LEU A 51 -1.32 32.70 16.46
C LEU A 51 -2.43 33.64 15.96
N LEU A 52 -3.66 33.14 15.92
CA LEU A 52 -4.89 33.88 15.68
C LEU A 52 -5.99 33.31 16.58
N SER A 53 -6.74 34.19 17.21
CA SER A 53 -8.02 33.88 17.86
C SER A 53 -9.00 34.96 17.46
N GLU A 54 -10.00 34.62 16.65
CA GLU A 54 -11.00 35.58 16.12
C GLU A 54 -12.41 35.08 16.40
N SER A 55 -13.12 35.81 17.21
CA SER A 55 -14.53 35.58 17.57
C SER A 55 -15.51 36.31 16.65
N PHE A 56 -15.03 37.16 15.75
CA PHE A 56 -15.85 38.00 14.87
C PHE A 56 -16.87 38.94 15.60
N ASP A 57 -16.66 39.22 16.88
CA ASP A 57 -17.55 40.11 17.69
C ASP A 57 -17.41 41.58 17.33
N GLY A 58 -16.34 41.98 16.65
CA GLY A 58 -16.12 43.31 16.13
C GLY A 58 -17.10 43.67 15.02
N ASP A 59 -17.01 44.90 14.51
CA ASP A 59 -17.62 45.27 13.24
C ASP A 59 -16.66 45.02 12.07
N ALA A 60 -17.17 45.19 10.85
CA ALA A 60 -16.37 44.96 9.65
C ALA A 60 -15.12 45.87 9.58
N GLU A 61 -15.17 47.08 10.12
CA GLU A 61 -14.04 48.00 10.12
C GLU A 61 -12.97 47.54 11.13
N SER A 62 -13.37 47.07 12.31
CA SER A 62 -12.42 46.50 13.27
C SER A 62 -11.72 45.24 12.76
N LEU A 63 -12.41 44.40 11.96
CA LEU A 63 -11.80 43.26 11.30
C LEU A 63 -10.79 43.69 10.22
N ARG A 64 -11.09 44.72 9.43
CA ARG A 64 -10.14 45.28 8.48
C ARG A 64 -8.88 45.83 9.15
N GLN A 65 -9.03 46.48 10.30
CA GLN A 65 -7.90 46.98 11.10
C GLN A 65 -7.02 45.81 11.63
N LYS A 66 -7.58 44.62 11.82
CA LYS A 66 -6.85 43.38 12.14
C LYS A 66 -6.23 42.72 10.92
N GLY A 67 -6.43 43.28 9.73
CA GLY A 67 -5.85 42.78 8.46
C GLY A 67 -6.75 41.87 7.65
N TRP A 68 -8.02 41.69 8.04
CA TRP A 68 -9.00 40.94 7.24
C TRP A 68 -9.40 41.72 5.98
N GLU A 69 -9.43 41.02 4.87
CA GLU A 69 -10.08 41.48 3.66
C GLU A 69 -11.53 41.01 3.70
N ILE A 70 -12.47 41.95 3.97
CA ILE A 70 -13.90 41.70 4.07
C ILE A 70 -14.57 42.24 2.81
N PRO A 71 -14.95 41.40 1.85
CA PRO A 71 -15.60 41.81 0.63
C PRO A 71 -17.11 42.15 0.85
N ASP A 72 -17.78 42.75 -0.14
CA ASP A 72 -19.15 43.22 -0.06
C ASP A 72 -20.18 42.11 0.22
N PHE A 73 -19.86 40.86 -0.13
CA PHE A 73 -20.72 39.71 0.15
C PHE A 73 -20.47 39.11 1.56
N ALA A 74 -19.58 39.69 2.35
CA ALA A 74 -19.33 39.34 3.74
C ALA A 74 -19.64 40.48 4.68
N SER A 75 -20.24 40.17 5.82
CA SER A 75 -20.64 41.16 6.85
C SER A 75 -20.60 40.52 8.22
N VAL A 76 -20.47 41.33 9.27
CA VAL A 76 -20.62 40.83 10.63
C VAL A 76 -22.13 40.87 10.98
N ALA A 77 -22.67 39.77 11.42
CA ALA A 77 -24.04 39.59 11.81
C ALA A 77 -24.15 39.32 13.31
N GLY A 78 -25.10 40.04 13.97
CA GLY A 78 -25.50 39.78 15.35
C GLY A 78 -26.72 38.86 15.42
N ASP A 79 -27.07 38.43 16.64
CA ASP A 79 -28.28 37.65 16.94
C ASP A 79 -28.42 36.32 16.17
N ILE A 80 -27.29 35.70 15.85
CA ILE A 80 -27.28 34.38 15.21
C ILE A 80 -27.39 33.31 16.31
N THR A 81 -28.48 32.56 16.29
CA THR A 81 -28.75 31.51 17.27
C THR A 81 -27.60 30.54 17.40
N GLY A 82 -27.03 30.41 18.60
CA GLY A 82 -25.91 29.49 18.91
C GLY A 82 -24.51 30.01 18.58
N ALA A 83 -24.39 31.29 18.14
CA ALA A 83 -23.10 31.98 18.08
C ALA A 83 -22.66 32.39 19.49
N ASN A 84 -21.37 32.54 19.70
CA ASN A 84 -20.81 33.11 20.92
C ASN A 84 -20.64 34.63 20.74
N GLY A 85 -21.76 35.37 20.56
CA GLY A 85 -21.74 36.77 20.23
C GLY A 85 -22.15 37.04 18.79
N LYS A 86 -21.33 37.75 18.02
CA LYS A 86 -21.53 37.95 16.59
C LYS A 86 -20.84 36.88 15.77
N ALA A 87 -21.12 36.83 14.48
CA ALA A 87 -20.46 35.92 13.54
C ALA A 87 -20.18 36.62 12.20
N LEU A 88 -19.11 36.20 11.51
CA LEU A 88 -18.88 36.62 10.14
C LEU A 88 -19.85 35.90 9.22
N ARG A 89 -20.75 36.60 8.58
CA ARG A 89 -21.67 36.09 7.57
C ARG A 89 -21.09 36.25 6.19
N VAL A 90 -21.04 35.17 5.43
CA VAL A 90 -20.68 35.16 4.01
C VAL A 90 -21.86 34.65 3.21
N GLN A 91 -22.41 35.48 2.33
CA GLN A 91 -23.55 35.15 1.48
C GLN A 91 -23.15 35.22 -0.01
N VAL A 92 -23.28 34.11 -0.71
CA VAL A 92 -22.98 34.02 -2.12
C VAL A 92 -24.24 33.70 -2.91
N GLU A 93 -24.72 34.67 -3.68
CA GLU A 93 -25.88 34.55 -4.58
C GLU A 93 -25.44 34.32 -6.04
N ASP A 94 -24.26 34.86 -6.42
CA ASP A 94 -23.63 34.67 -7.72
C ASP A 94 -22.23 34.04 -7.53
N PRO A 95 -22.02 32.81 -7.94
CA PRO A 95 -20.75 32.12 -7.73
C PRO A 95 -19.58 32.72 -8.54
N LYS A 96 -19.85 33.70 -9.41
CA LYS A 96 -18.80 34.41 -10.16
C LYS A 96 -18.23 35.61 -9.38
N LYS A 97 -18.87 36.04 -8.29
CA LYS A 97 -18.55 37.29 -7.58
C LYS A 97 -17.71 37.14 -6.32
N GLY A 98 -16.89 36.13 -6.21
CA GLY A 98 -16.01 35.97 -5.06
C GLY A 98 -16.55 34.96 -4.05
N LYS A 99 -15.72 34.57 -3.10
CA LYS A 99 -16.01 33.39 -2.29
C LYS A 99 -15.59 33.49 -0.83
N TYR A 100 -14.57 34.32 -0.51
CA TYR A 100 -13.92 34.28 0.79
C TYR A 100 -13.70 35.66 1.38
N ALA A 101 -13.76 35.74 2.70
CA ALA A 101 -13.04 36.71 3.49
C ALA A 101 -11.66 36.10 3.81
N GLU A 102 -10.63 36.93 3.83
CA GLU A 102 -9.24 36.48 3.77
C GLU A 102 -8.36 37.20 4.78
N LEU A 103 -7.39 36.46 5.33
CA LEU A 103 -6.39 37.03 6.24
C LEU A 103 -5.04 36.34 6.00
N TYR A 104 -3.95 37.13 5.99
CA TYR A 104 -2.58 36.62 5.90
C TYR A 104 -1.90 36.72 7.25
N ILE A 105 -1.50 35.60 7.82
CA ILE A 105 -0.82 35.48 9.11
C ILE A 105 0.66 35.18 8.86
N PRO A 106 1.61 35.99 9.37
CA PRO A 106 3.02 35.66 9.27
C PRO A 106 3.34 34.32 9.94
N VAL A 107 4.17 33.51 9.31
CA VAL A 107 4.56 32.18 9.79
C VAL A 107 6.08 31.97 9.68
N GLU A 108 6.58 31.02 10.48
CA GLU A 108 7.99 30.67 10.53
C GLU A 108 8.29 29.42 9.70
N THR A 109 9.45 29.44 9.03
CA THR A 109 9.95 28.28 8.28
C THR A 109 10.09 27.06 9.19
N GLY A 110 9.67 25.88 8.70
CA GLY A 110 9.79 24.62 9.42
C GLY A 110 8.72 24.37 10.49
N LYS A 111 7.90 25.39 10.80
CA LYS A 111 6.78 25.26 11.75
C LYS A 111 5.54 24.70 11.05
N CYS A 112 4.67 24.07 11.83
CA CYS A 112 3.36 23.62 11.39
C CYS A 112 2.26 24.26 12.22
N TYR A 113 1.09 24.37 11.61
CA TYR A 113 -0.03 25.06 12.22
C TYR A 113 -1.29 24.21 12.10
N LYS A 114 -2.12 24.22 13.12
CA LYS A 114 -3.47 23.68 13.13
C LYS A 114 -4.48 24.80 13.30
N ALA A 115 -5.67 24.58 12.81
CA ALA A 115 -6.74 25.54 13.00
C ALA A 115 -8.09 24.85 13.17
N SER A 116 -9.02 25.56 13.78
CA SER A 116 -10.43 25.20 13.84
C SER A 116 -11.29 26.44 13.71
N VAL A 117 -12.51 26.25 13.22
CA VAL A 117 -13.53 27.31 13.11
C VAL A 117 -14.90 26.66 13.30
N ARG A 118 -15.81 27.34 13.95
CA ARG A 118 -17.20 26.96 13.98
C ARG A 118 -17.92 27.53 12.76
N ILE A 119 -18.65 26.69 12.05
CA ILE A 119 -19.37 27.04 10.83
C ILE A 119 -20.84 26.62 10.99
N ARG A 120 -21.77 27.54 10.66
CA ARG A 120 -23.17 27.26 10.41
C ARG A 120 -23.48 27.52 8.93
N ALA A 121 -24.23 26.66 8.29
CA ALA A 121 -24.57 26.75 6.89
C ALA A 121 -26.07 26.80 6.66
N GLU A 122 -26.55 27.69 5.78
CA GLU A 122 -27.94 27.87 5.40
C GLU A 122 -28.08 27.84 3.88
N GLY A 123 -28.84 26.86 3.37
CA GLY A 123 -29.10 26.69 1.95
C GLY A 123 -27.86 26.51 1.07
N VAL A 124 -26.76 26.04 1.63
CA VAL A 124 -25.51 25.92 0.89
C VAL A 124 -25.60 24.83 -0.16
N LYS A 125 -25.42 25.22 -1.43
CA LYS A 125 -25.53 24.33 -2.60
C LYS A 125 -24.29 24.43 -3.47
N LYS A 126 -23.90 23.29 -4.08
CA LYS A 126 -22.84 23.27 -5.08
C LYS A 126 -23.25 24.05 -6.31
N HIS A 127 -22.30 24.74 -6.91
CA HIS A 127 -22.48 25.31 -8.25
C HIS A 127 -22.24 24.22 -9.30
N GLU A 128 -23.12 24.11 -10.28
CA GLU A 128 -23.15 23.01 -11.26
C GLU A 128 -21.88 22.81 -12.06
N ASN A 129 -21.04 23.84 -12.20
CA ASN A 129 -19.84 23.82 -13.02
C ASN A 129 -18.52 23.73 -12.23
N ASN A 130 -18.54 23.46 -10.94
CA ASN A 130 -17.33 23.40 -10.13
C ASN A 130 -17.29 22.19 -9.20
N TYR A 131 -16.52 21.18 -9.56
CA TYR A 131 -16.37 19.93 -8.79
C TYR A 131 -15.63 20.13 -7.46
N LYS A 132 -14.84 21.20 -7.34
CA LYS A 132 -14.09 21.53 -6.12
C LYS A 132 -14.94 22.29 -5.09
N ASN A 133 -16.23 22.52 -5.36
CA ASN A 133 -17.12 23.17 -4.40
C ASN A 133 -17.22 22.39 -3.12
N ARG A 134 -16.64 22.94 -2.07
CA ARG A 134 -16.67 22.34 -0.72
C ARG A 134 -17.77 22.90 0.16
N GLY A 135 -18.58 23.84 -0.36
CA GLY A 135 -19.67 24.45 0.39
C GLY A 135 -19.20 25.57 1.31
N ALA A 136 -19.76 25.65 2.52
CA ALA A 136 -19.28 26.55 3.57
C ALA A 136 -17.90 26.03 4.04
N ALA A 137 -16.84 26.74 3.69
CA ALA A 137 -15.49 26.19 3.70
C ALA A 137 -14.52 27.13 4.45
N PHE A 138 -13.51 26.48 4.98
CA PHE A 138 -12.37 27.08 5.65
C PHE A 138 -11.09 26.45 5.10
N PHE A 139 -10.11 27.28 4.72
CA PHE A 139 -8.84 26.80 4.18
C PHE A 139 -7.66 27.52 4.79
N LEU A 140 -6.55 26.82 4.87
CA LEU A 140 -5.23 27.35 5.14
C LEU A 140 -4.36 27.10 3.90
N GLN A 141 -3.86 28.17 3.27
CA GLN A 141 -2.98 28.07 2.10
C GLN A 141 -1.61 28.65 2.44
N MET A 142 -0.54 28.12 1.81
CA MET A 142 0.80 28.64 1.96
C MET A 142 1.03 29.75 0.94
N ALA A 143 1.54 30.91 1.39
CA ALA A 143 1.83 32.06 0.54
C ALA A 143 3.26 32.58 0.76
N ASP A 144 3.86 33.11 -0.32
CA ASP A 144 5.19 33.70 -0.30
C ASP A 144 5.20 35.15 0.25
N LYS A 145 6.35 35.81 0.17
CA LYS A 145 6.53 37.22 0.61
C LYS A 145 5.63 38.20 -0.15
N ASP A 146 5.20 37.84 -1.37
CA ASP A 146 4.35 38.68 -2.23
C ASP A 146 2.86 38.23 -2.14
N LYS A 147 2.53 37.44 -1.09
CA LYS A 147 1.21 36.88 -0.82
C LYS A 147 0.65 35.99 -1.95
N LYS A 148 1.53 35.42 -2.77
CA LYS A 148 1.15 34.48 -3.82
C LYS A 148 1.12 33.06 -3.29
N TYR A 149 0.09 32.30 -3.65
CA TYR A 149 -0.03 30.89 -3.33
C TYR A 149 1.12 30.09 -3.95
N VAL A 150 1.85 29.32 -3.15
CA VAL A 150 3.03 28.55 -3.57
C VAL A 150 2.83 27.03 -3.51
N GLY A 151 1.59 26.58 -3.31
CA GLY A 151 1.27 25.17 -3.13
C GLY A 151 1.26 24.76 -1.65
N GLY A 152 0.51 23.71 -1.33
CA GLY A 152 0.41 23.22 0.05
C GLY A 152 -0.65 23.95 0.88
N GLY A 153 -0.89 23.41 2.08
CA GLY A 153 -1.91 23.92 3.01
C GLY A 153 -2.82 22.81 3.55
N SER A 154 -3.87 23.21 4.23
CA SER A 154 -4.93 22.32 4.72
C SER A 154 -6.28 22.74 4.16
N PHE A 155 -7.00 21.77 3.60
CA PHE A 155 -8.25 21.99 2.88
C PHE A 155 -9.33 21.03 3.40
N PRO A 156 -9.84 21.23 4.64
CA PRO A 156 -10.89 20.39 5.17
C PRO A 156 -12.15 20.44 4.33
N GLU A 157 -12.98 19.42 4.45
CA GLU A 157 -14.30 19.42 3.83
C GLU A 157 -15.18 20.45 4.50
N GLY A 158 -15.89 21.25 3.70
CA GLY A 158 -16.86 22.22 4.18
C GLY A 158 -18.26 21.63 4.36
N LEU A 159 -19.19 22.46 4.80
CA LEU A 159 -20.57 22.08 5.09
C LEU A 159 -21.49 22.35 3.89
N MET A 160 -22.42 21.42 3.66
CA MET A 160 -23.42 21.50 2.59
C MET A 160 -24.84 21.44 3.15
N GLY A 161 -25.78 22.13 2.48
CA GLY A 161 -27.18 22.21 2.89
C GLY A 161 -27.39 23.15 4.08
N ASP A 162 -28.34 22.80 4.91
CA ASP A 162 -28.59 23.45 6.19
C ASP A 162 -27.85 22.64 7.28
N LYS A 163 -26.95 23.29 8.00
CA LYS A 163 -26.16 22.70 9.08
C LYS A 163 -26.10 23.67 10.25
N ASP A 164 -26.37 23.16 11.42
CA ASP A 164 -26.14 23.90 12.65
C ASP A 164 -24.63 24.00 12.94
N TRP A 165 -24.28 24.84 13.92
CA TRP A 165 -22.91 25.09 14.30
C TRP A 165 -22.09 23.82 14.43
N THR A 166 -21.10 23.70 13.56
CA THR A 166 -20.26 22.55 13.46
C THR A 166 -18.78 23.00 13.49
N GLU A 167 -17.99 22.42 14.35
CA GLU A 167 -16.55 22.69 14.36
C GLU A 167 -15.88 21.98 13.19
N VAL A 168 -15.23 22.77 12.31
CA VAL A 168 -14.42 22.29 11.19
C VAL A 168 -12.95 22.47 11.55
N LYS A 169 -12.17 21.41 11.47
CA LYS A 169 -10.77 21.37 11.85
C LYS A 169 -9.86 21.22 10.65
N ALA A 170 -8.83 22.05 10.60
CA ALA A 170 -7.66 21.86 9.78
C ALA A 170 -6.56 21.25 10.67
N PRO A 171 -6.37 19.93 10.68
CA PRO A 171 -5.58 19.26 11.71
C PRO A 171 -4.11 19.66 11.71
N TYR A 172 -3.54 19.92 10.56
CA TYR A 172 -2.18 20.45 10.38
C TYR A 172 -1.94 20.87 8.93
N THR A 173 -0.89 21.65 8.73
CA THR A 173 -0.26 21.88 7.42
C THR A 173 1.06 21.10 7.36
N THR A 174 1.62 20.95 6.17
CA THR A 174 3.02 20.51 6.05
C THR A 174 3.95 21.56 6.66
N PRO A 175 5.22 21.22 7.02
CA PRO A 175 6.18 22.24 7.49
C PRO A 175 6.25 23.39 6.52
N MET A 176 6.28 24.62 7.03
CA MET A 176 6.41 25.81 6.19
C MET A 176 7.74 25.79 5.43
N PRO A 177 7.73 25.67 4.10
CA PRO A 177 8.94 25.73 3.29
C PRO A 177 9.66 27.08 3.41
N GLU A 178 10.93 27.14 3.03
CA GLU A 178 11.74 28.36 3.11
C GLU A 178 11.19 29.55 2.30
N ASN A 179 10.44 29.29 1.26
CA ASN A 179 9.80 30.31 0.43
C ASN A 179 8.44 30.79 0.95
N VAL A 180 7.89 30.14 2.00
CA VAL A 180 6.63 30.56 2.63
C VAL A 180 6.87 31.63 3.67
N ARG A 181 6.02 32.66 3.69
CA ARG A 181 6.05 33.75 4.66
C ARG A 181 4.72 33.97 5.36
N TYR A 182 3.64 33.52 4.74
CA TYR A 182 2.30 33.69 5.28
C TYR A 182 1.51 32.40 5.20
N LEU A 183 0.67 32.20 6.20
CA LEU A 183 -0.47 31.32 6.15
C LEU A 183 -1.68 32.14 5.73
N HIS A 184 -2.23 31.86 4.55
CA HIS A 184 -3.40 32.54 4.03
C HIS A 184 -4.65 31.78 4.49
N VAL A 185 -5.41 32.44 5.37
CA VAL A 185 -6.65 31.95 5.97
C VAL A 185 -7.82 32.42 5.12
N LEU A 186 -8.64 31.47 4.66
CA LEU A 186 -9.82 31.77 3.86
C LEU A 186 -11.04 31.16 4.53
N VAL A 187 -12.08 31.97 4.72
CA VAL A 187 -13.39 31.53 5.20
C VAL A 187 -14.47 32.02 4.24
N GLY A 188 -15.35 31.12 3.81
CA GLY A 188 -16.34 31.51 2.82
C GLY A 188 -17.22 30.40 2.28
N VAL A 189 -17.88 30.64 1.16
CA VAL A 189 -18.79 29.70 0.52
C VAL A 189 -18.32 29.39 -0.90
N GLU A 190 -17.89 28.16 -1.12
CA GLU A 190 -17.72 27.63 -2.47
C GLU A 190 -19.06 27.08 -2.99
N GLY A 191 -19.76 27.89 -3.76
CA GLY A 191 -21.07 27.54 -4.28
C GLY A 191 -22.07 28.70 -4.08
N LEU A 192 -23.29 28.36 -3.72
CA LEU A 192 -24.38 29.31 -3.40
C LEU A 192 -24.85 29.09 -1.97
N GLY A 193 -25.38 30.12 -1.31
CA GLY A 193 -25.93 30.03 0.02
C GLY A 193 -25.27 30.97 1.02
N THR A 194 -25.58 30.78 2.28
CA THR A 194 -25.06 31.60 3.40
C THR A 194 -24.32 30.72 4.38
N ALA A 195 -23.20 31.22 4.86
CA ALA A 195 -22.47 30.59 5.96
C ALA A 195 -22.11 31.64 7.02
N TYR A 196 -22.06 31.19 8.26
CA TYR A 196 -21.65 31.99 9.41
C TYR A 196 -20.43 31.33 10.01
N PHE A 197 -19.41 32.12 10.33
CA PHE A 197 -18.12 31.68 10.89
C PHE A 197 -17.95 32.35 12.26
N ASP A 198 -17.50 31.55 13.22
CA ASP A 198 -17.27 31.98 14.60
C ASP A 198 -16.13 31.16 15.21
N ASP A 199 -15.52 31.67 16.30
CA ASP A 199 -14.48 30.98 17.06
C ASP A 199 -13.36 30.38 16.15
N LEU A 200 -12.78 31.22 15.29
CA LEU A 200 -11.65 30.80 14.46
C LEU A 200 -10.35 30.85 15.26
N HIS A 201 -9.70 29.72 15.35
CA HIS A 201 -8.41 29.61 16.04
C HIS A 201 -7.34 29.06 15.10
N VAL A 202 -6.18 29.70 15.09
CA VAL A 202 -4.96 29.18 14.46
C VAL A 202 -3.86 29.11 15.51
N THR A 203 -3.29 27.95 15.71
CA THR A 203 -2.21 27.71 16.67
C THR A 203 -1.02 27.08 15.99
N GLU A 204 0.17 27.40 16.46
CA GLU A 204 1.32 26.57 16.16
C GLU A 204 1.05 25.16 16.71
N LEU A 205 1.36 24.16 15.92
CA LEU A 205 1.21 22.79 16.34
C LEU A 205 2.30 22.49 17.38
N ASP A 206 1.96 22.63 18.65
CA ASP A 206 2.69 21.99 19.72
C ASP A 206 2.15 20.56 19.84
N PRO A 207 2.93 19.55 19.44
CA PRO A 207 2.45 18.17 19.48
C PRO A 207 2.22 17.66 20.91
N GLY A 208 2.46 18.45 21.96
CA GLY A 208 2.40 17.99 23.34
C GLY A 208 3.33 16.80 23.56
N TRP A 209 4.50 16.85 22.96
CA TRP A 209 5.41 15.73 22.91
C TRP A 209 6.05 15.50 24.28
N GLU A 210 5.64 14.43 24.94
CA GLU A 210 6.22 13.98 26.22
C GLU A 210 7.30 12.89 26.03
N GLY A 211 7.51 12.45 24.78
CA GLY A 211 8.38 11.32 24.46
C GLY A 211 7.63 9.98 24.53
N PRO A 212 8.24 8.89 24.04
CA PRO A 212 7.70 7.57 24.24
C PRO A 212 7.93 7.11 25.67
N GLU A 213 6.94 6.40 26.23
CA GLU A 213 7.14 5.67 27.49
C GLU A 213 8.05 4.48 27.22
N ILE A 214 9.22 4.47 27.83
CA ILE A 214 10.16 3.35 27.71
C ILE A 214 9.67 2.22 28.60
N VAL A 215 9.41 1.05 27.98
CA VAL A 215 9.01 -0.18 28.67
C VAL A 215 10.24 -0.92 29.19
N GLN A 216 11.27 -1.05 28.31
CA GLN A 216 12.54 -1.68 28.66
C GLN A 216 13.68 -1.18 27.77
N PRO A 217 14.93 -1.16 28.26
CA PRO A 217 15.32 -1.35 29.66
C PRO A 217 14.79 -0.20 30.54
N ALA A 218 14.51 -0.49 31.83
CA ALA A 218 14.18 0.55 32.79
C ALA A 218 15.39 1.49 32.96
N ASP A 219 15.14 2.78 33.18
CA ASP A 219 16.19 3.78 33.32
C ASP A 219 17.11 3.43 34.51
N GLY A 220 18.41 3.43 34.25
CA GLY A 220 19.44 3.06 35.22
C GLY A 220 19.52 1.56 35.54
N SER A 221 18.71 0.70 34.90
CA SER A 221 18.72 -0.73 35.18
C SER A 221 19.98 -1.42 34.65
N THR A 222 20.31 -2.58 35.26
CA THR A 222 21.39 -3.44 34.77
C THR A 222 20.78 -4.54 33.89
N VAL A 223 21.31 -4.70 32.68
CA VAL A 223 20.90 -5.75 31.73
C VAL A 223 21.97 -6.85 31.69
N GLN A 224 21.51 -8.08 31.66
CA GLN A 224 22.37 -9.29 31.60
C GLN A 224 22.63 -9.74 30.16
N THR A 225 22.32 -8.88 29.17
CA THR A 225 22.57 -9.14 27.76
C THR A 225 23.34 -8.00 27.13
N ARG A 226 24.25 -8.35 26.23
CA ARG A 226 24.99 -7.38 25.42
C ARG A 226 24.19 -6.86 24.22
N ARG A 227 22.96 -7.33 24.01
CA ARG A 227 22.02 -6.87 22.99
C ARG A 227 20.62 -6.71 23.58
N PRO A 228 20.41 -5.72 24.46
CA PRO A 228 19.11 -5.51 25.07
C PRO A 228 18.08 -5.09 24.03
N VAL A 229 16.86 -5.57 24.20
CA VAL A 229 15.71 -5.05 23.47
C VAL A 229 15.32 -3.72 24.11
N ILE A 230 15.27 -2.67 23.29
CA ILE A 230 14.75 -1.38 23.68
C ILE A 230 13.31 -1.34 23.19
N GLU A 231 12.36 -1.25 24.12
CA GLU A 231 10.93 -1.26 23.84
C GLU A 231 10.27 -0.02 24.45
N TRP A 232 9.31 0.53 23.74
CA TRP A 232 8.54 1.69 24.20
C TRP A 232 7.08 1.57 23.81
N LYS A 233 6.23 2.32 24.53
CA LYS A 233 4.83 2.53 24.20
C LYS A 233 4.62 3.95 23.72
N HIS A 234 3.60 4.12 22.90
CA HIS A 234 3.13 5.42 22.51
C HIS A 234 2.04 5.86 23.47
N LEU A 235 2.24 7.01 24.14
CA LEU A 235 1.32 7.46 25.21
C LEU A 235 -0.02 8.00 24.68
N LYS A 236 -0.03 8.51 23.43
CA LYS A 236 -1.27 8.92 22.75
C LYS A 236 -1.16 8.52 21.28
N MET A 237 -2.06 7.68 20.85
CA MET A 237 -2.22 7.31 19.43
C MET A 237 -2.80 8.49 18.65
N ASP A 238 -2.03 9.54 18.49
CA ASP A 238 -2.22 10.41 17.35
C ASP A 238 -1.37 9.84 16.22
N ALA A 239 -1.99 9.52 15.06
CA ALA A 239 -1.36 8.87 13.90
C ALA A 239 -0.21 9.70 13.26
N SER A 240 0.25 10.68 13.97
CA SER A 240 1.04 11.80 13.52
C SER A 240 2.54 11.67 13.77
N PHE A 241 3.03 10.61 14.40
CA PHE A 241 4.46 10.45 14.70
C PHE A 241 5.07 9.24 14.01
N THR A 242 6.24 9.42 13.43
CA THR A 242 7.03 8.33 12.87
C THR A 242 8.32 8.14 13.67
N TYR A 243 8.51 6.95 14.22
CA TYR A 243 9.77 6.59 14.88
C TYR A 243 10.83 6.33 13.82
N ARG A 244 11.89 7.13 13.81
CA ARG A 244 12.94 7.02 12.79
C ARG A 244 14.10 6.14 13.20
N ARG A 245 14.56 6.27 14.45
CA ARG A 245 15.72 5.53 14.92
C ARG A 245 15.81 5.54 16.44
N VAL A 246 16.45 4.54 16.96
CA VAL A 246 16.95 4.51 18.33
C VAL A 246 18.45 4.79 18.30
N GLU A 247 18.90 5.74 19.10
CA GLU A 247 20.30 6.09 19.24
C GLU A 247 20.84 5.55 20.56
N LEU A 248 21.99 4.86 20.50
CA LEU A 248 22.74 4.41 21.69
C LEU A 248 24.14 4.99 21.67
N SER A 249 24.62 5.43 22.83
CA SER A 249 25.98 5.94 23.00
C SER A 249 26.48 5.72 24.41
N ARG A 250 27.77 5.65 24.58
CA ARG A 250 28.40 5.73 25.91
C ARG A 250 28.52 7.16 26.43
N ASP A 251 28.28 8.11 25.55
CA ASP A 251 28.30 9.54 25.84
C ASP A 251 26.88 10.10 25.83
N PRO A 252 26.37 10.69 26.92
CA PRO A 252 25.02 11.24 26.97
C PRO A 252 24.77 12.40 25.98
N ALA A 253 25.81 12.96 25.38
CA ALA A 253 25.69 13.96 24.33
C ALA A 253 25.41 13.39 22.95
N PHE A 254 25.56 12.06 22.75
CA PHE A 254 25.35 11.37 21.48
C PHE A 254 26.13 11.93 20.30
N PRO A 255 27.48 12.06 20.40
CA PRO A 255 28.27 12.50 19.27
C PRO A 255 28.12 11.54 18.09
N ALA A 256 28.03 12.09 16.86
CA ALA A 256 27.65 11.30 15.67
C ALA A 256 28.62 10.14 15.36
N ASP A 257 29.90 10.33 15.63
CA ASP A 257 30.98 9.34 15.43
C ASP A 257 31.01 8.22 16.49
N LYS A 258 30.27 8.37 17.60
CA LYS A 258 30.20 7.41 18.73
C LYS A 258 28.79 6.94 19.03
N THR A 259 27.85 7.19 18.14
CA THR A 259 26.45 6.86 18.34
C THR A 259 26.04 5.73 17.40
N ILE A 260 25.59 4.63 17.97
CA ILE A 260 24.97 3.53 17.25
C ILE A 260 23.53 3.94 16.91
N SER A 261 23.18 3.93 15.63
CA SER A 261 21.84 4.27 15.15
C SER A 261 21.13 3.02 14.64
N ILE A 262 19.98 2.70 15.24
CA ILE A 262 19.20 1.51 14.96
C ILE A 262 17.86 1.91 14.36
N LYS A 263 17.49 1.33 13.24
CA LYS A 263 16.10 1.45 12.72
C LYS A 263 15.17 0.62 13.60
N PRO A 264 14.10 1.21 14.15
CA PRO A 264 13.16 0.47 14.97
C PRO A 264 12.27 -0.45 14.13
N LEU A 265 11.89 -1.57 14.71
CA LEU A 265 10.87 -2.47 14.19
C LEU A 265 9.59 -2.24 15.01
N GLY A 266 8.73 -1.34 14.52
CA GLY A 266 7.57 -0.90 15.28
C GLY A 266 7.97 -0.13 16.54
N TYR A 267 7.64 -0.65 17.70
CA TYR A 267 7.94 -0.06 19.02
C TYR A 267 9.11 -0.75 19.74
N GLN A 268 9.98 -1.41 18.99
CA GLN A 268 11.14 -2.12 19.51
C GLN A 268 12.37 -1.86 18.66
N ALA A 269 13.53 -1.88 19.27
CA ALA A 269 14.82 -1.90 18.59
C ALA A 269 15.82 -2.75 19.36
N MET A 270 16.74 -3.36 18.65
CA MET A 270 17.82 -4.13 19.24
C MET A 270 19.13 -3.79 18.53
N PRO A 271 20.24 -3.53 19.24
CA PRO A 271 21.53 -3.25 18.60
C PRO A 271 21.94 -4.41 17.70
N ASN A 272 22.48 -4.10 16.54
CA ASN A 272 23.10 -5.11 15.67
C ASN A 272 24.46 -5.56 16.19
N GLU A 273 25.09 -4.73 16.99
CA GLU A 273 26.41 -4.93 17.57
C GLU A 273 26.30 -5.42 19.02
N TRP A 274 27.39 -6.05 19.49
CA TRP A 274 27.54 -6.39 20.88
C TRP A 274 27.94 -5.17 21.66
N LEU A 275 27.11 -4.75 22.60
CA LEU A 275 27.44 -3.65 23.48
C LEU A 275 28.51 -4.11 24.49
N GLU A 276 29.57 -3.31 24.64
CA GLU A 276 30.57 -3.56 25.67
C GLU A 276 29.99 -3.31 27.05
N PRO A 277 30.45 -4.05 28.10
CA PRO A 277 30.05 -3.83 29.48
C PRO A 277 30.22 -2.38 29.91
N GLY A 278 29.30 -1.91 30.76
CA GLY A 278 29.28 -0.57 31.31
C GLY A 278 28.03 0.22 30.93
N THR A 279 28.04 1.52 31.25
CA THR A 279 26.87 2.39 31.04
C THR A 279 26.68 2.76 29.59
N TRP A 280 25.44 2.62 29.13
CA TRP A 280 24.97 3.05 27.82
C TRP A 280 23.77 3.98 27.99
N TYR A 281 23.74 5.04 27.18
CA TYR A 281 22.62 5.96 27.05
C TYR A 281 21.85 5.65 25.80
N PHE A 282 20.52 5.84 25.81
CA PHE A 282 19.70 5.67 24.63
C PHE A 282 18.57 6.68 24.57
N ARG A 283 18.11 6.95 23.35
CA ARG A 283 16.95 7.78 23.08
C ARG A 283 16.26 7.35 21.81
N VAL A 284 14.96 7.57 21.74
CA VAL A 284 14.15 7.25 20.57
C VAL A 284 13.90 8.54 19.78
N ARG A 285 14.37 8.59 18.54
CA ARG A 285 14.18 9.74 17.64
C ARG A 285 12.86 9.61 16.90
N VAL A 286 12.05 10.64 16.98
CA VAL A 286 10.71 10.71 16.42
C VAL A 286 10.60 11.90 15.50
N VAL A 287 9.91 11.69 14.40
CA VAL A 287 9.54 12.73 13.46
C VAL A 287 8.08 13.05 13.66
N GLY A 288 7.78 14.30 13.92
CA GLY A 288 6.41 14.80 14.03
C GLY A 288 5.67 14.74 12.71
N VAL A 289 4.37 14.92 12.76
CA VAL A 289 3.46 15.00 11.60
C VAL A 289 3.96 15.93 10.51
N CYS A 290 4.70 16.93 10.91
CA CYS A 290 5.25 17.94 10.02
C CYS A 290 6.57 17.51 9.37
N GLY A 291 7.04 16.28 9.59
CA GLY A 291 8.31 15.80 9.05
C GLY A 291 9.55 16.40 9.71
N ASN A 292 9.38 17.24 10.74
CA ASN A 292 10.46 17.79 11.53
C ASN A 292 10.89 16.81 12.62
N ASP A 293 12.20 16.77 12.93
CA ASP A 293 12.68 16.03 14.08
C ASP A 293 12.11 16.66 15.36
N MET A 294 11.40 15.83 16.14
CA MET A 294 10.94 16.23 17.45
C MET A 294 12.15 16.40 18.41
N PRO A 295 12.08 17.34 19.38
CA PRO A 295 13.11 17.41 20.41
C PRO A 295 13.33 16.00 20.98
N PRO A 296 14.59 15.52 21.06
CA PRO A 296 14.84 14.22 21.62
C PRO A 296 14.37 14.21 23.08
N PRO A 297 13.65 13.17 23.51
CA PRO A 297 13.34 13.00 24.93
C PRO A 297 14.64 12.92 25.73
N ALA A 298 14.55 13.18 27.03
CA ALA A 298 15.70 12.99 27.92
C ALA A 298 16.27 11.58 27.70
N ALA A 299 17.60 11.53 27.57
CA ALA A 299 18.27 10.24 27.41
C ALA A 299 18.01 9.36 28.62
N LYS A 300 17.67 8.11 28.39
CA LYS A 300 17.63 7.04 29.39
C LYS A 300 18.94 6.29 29.39
N SER A 301 19.23 5.57 30.45
CA SER A 301 20.45 4.80 30.57
C SER A 301 20.17 3.36 31.01
N PHE A 302 21.12 2.48 30.74
CA PHE A 302 21.19 1.15 31.32
C PHE A 302 22.67 0.75 31.45
N VAL A 303 22.92 -0.23 32.29
CA VAL A 303 24.27 -0.77 32.48
C VAL A 303 24.29 -2.20 31.90
N VAL A 304 25.17 -2.44 30.95
CA VAL A 304 25.50 -3.80 30.52
C VAL A 304 26.42 -4.39 31.57
N ALA A 305 25.98 -5.50 32.21
CA ALA A 305 26.76 -6.13 33.27
C ALA A 305 28.13 -6.62 32.77
N PRO A 306 29.16 -6.65 33.59
CA PRO A 306 30.49 -7.15 33.21
C PRO A 306 30.47 -8.60 32.73
N ASP A 307 29.57 -9.40 33.30
CA ASP A 307 29.30 -10.81 32.99
C ASP A 307 28.09 -10.96 32.04
N ALA A 308 27.61 -9.85 31.47
CA ALA A 308 26.49 -9.89 30.53
C ALA A 308 26.82 -10.82 29.36
N VAL A 309 25.98 -11.80 29.22
CA VAL A 309 26.08 -12.77 28.14
C VAL A 309 25.37 -12.25 26.93
N ALA A 310 25.77 -12.78 25.80
CA ALA A 310 25.05 -12.63 24.55
C ALA A 310 23.66 -13.28 24.57
N TRP A 311 23.09 -13.48 25.71
CA TRP A 311 21.89 -14.25 26.01
C TRP A 311 20.73 -13.37 26.49
N PRO A 312 19.44 -13.67 26.17
CA PRO A 312 19.04 -14.77 25.30
C PRO A 312 19.35 -14.47 23.83
N PRO A 313 19.96 -15.42 23.10
CA PRO A 313 20.10 -15.26 21.66
C PRO A 313 18.72 -15.29 21.02
N THR A 314 18.55 -14.53 19.95
CA THR A 314 17.41 -14.70 19.08
C THR A 314 17.59 -15.99 18.31
N ILE A 315 16.71 -16.95 18.50
CA ILE A 315 16.71 -18.19 17.75
C ILE A 315 15.62 -18.12 16.71
N THR A 316 15.99 -18.20 15.46
CA THR A 316 15.05 -18.26 14.34
C THR A 316 15.27 -19.57 13.58
N GLN A 317 14.16 -20.28 13.31
CA GLN A 317 14.21 -21.43 12.40
C GLN A 317 14.41 -20.92 10.97
N ASN A 318 15.23 -21.61 10.17
CA ASN A 318 15.43 -21.31 8.76
C ASN A 318 14.87 -22.40 7.84
N TRP A 319 13.95 -23.18 8.32
CA TRP A 319 13.21 -24.19 7.55
C TRP A 319 11.72 -24.03 7.73
N SER A 320 10.98 -24.59 6.79
CA SER A 320 9.51 -24.73 6.92
C SER A 320 9.05 -26.09 6.46
N TRP A 321 9.57 -26.55 5.34
CA TRP A 321 9.22 -27.84 4.76
C TRP A 321 10.32 -28.35 3.84
N SER A 322 10.26 -29.66 3.51
CA SER A 322 11.07 -30.31 2.47
C SER A 322 10.32 -31.52 1.91
N ALA A 323 10.65 -31.89 0.68
CA ALA A 323 10.25 -33.15 0.08
C ALA A 323 11.27 -34.28 0.35
N GLU A 324 12.43 -33.94 0.91
CA GLU A 324 13.46 -34.89 1.26
C GLU A 324 13.10 -35.61 2.55
N PRO A 325 13.30 -36.94 2.63
CA PRO A 325 13.00 -37.70 3.84
C PRO A 325 13.93 -37.35 5.01
N ARG A 326 15.14 -36.87 4.73
CA ARG A 326 16.13 -36.45 5.73
C ARG A 326 16.75 -35.09 5.38
N PRO A 327 15.96 -34.02 5.43
CA PRO A 327 16.45 -32.71 5.07
C PRO A 327 17.46 -32.18 6.09
N GLU A 328 18.42 -31.43 5.60
CA GLU A 328 19.26 -30.60 6.47
C GLU A 328 18.45 -29.34 6.86
N MET A 329 18.36 -29.10 8.14
CA MET A 329 17.64 -27.97 8.74
C MET A 329 18.57 -27.17 9.64
N GLY A 330 18.24 -25.93 9.93
CA GLY A 330 19.06 -25.09 10.78
C GLY A 330 18.27 -24.15 11.68
N PHE A 331 18.76 -23.96 12.91
CA PHE A 331 18.40 -22.83 13.73
C PHE A 331 19.46 -21.75 13.61
N ARG A 332 19.09 -20.58 13.19
CA ARG A 332 19.96 -19.42 13.22
C ARG A 332 19.95 -18.84 14.64
N ILE A 333 21.12 -18.74 15.23
CA ILE A 333 21.30 -18.14 16.55
C ILE A 333 22.11 -16.86 16.39
N VAL A 334 21.54 -15.79 16.81
CA VAL A 334 22.20 -14.49 16.83
C VAL A 334 22.16 -13.99 18.27
N PRO A 335 23.26 -13.72 18.86
CA PRO A 335 24.64 -13.76 18.35
C PRO A 335 25.30 -15.15 18.45
N GLN A 336 26.50 -15.26 17.88
CA GLN A 336 27.32 -16.45 17.99
C GLN A 336 27.60 -16.77 19.46
N LEU A 337 27.40 -18.02 19.84
CA LEU A 337 27.55 -18.50 21.23
C LEU A 337 28.99 -18.93 21.53
N ASP A 338 29.30 -19.03 22.82
CA ASP A 338 30.58 -19.58 23.30
C ASP A 338 30.80 -20.98 22.71
N ALA A 339 32.05 -21.30 22.37
CA ALA A 339 32.44 -22.60 21.85
C ALA A 339 32.15 -23.78 22.79
N LYS A 340 31.90 -23.51 24.06
CA LYS A 340 31.52 -24.51 25.05
C LYS A 340 30.00 -24.77 25.15
N THR A 341 29.21 -24.05 24.39
CA THR A 341 27.74 -24.20 24.36
C THR A 341 27.38 -25.55 23.74
N GLN A 342 26.50 -26.28 24.41
CA GLN A 342 25.99 -27.57 23.96
C GLN A 342 24.62 -27.40 23.31
N PHE A 343 24.35 -28.20 22.30
CA PHE A 343 23.11 -28.20 21.57
C PHE A 343 22.48 -29.60 21.54
N ALA A 344 21.21 -29.69 21.82
CA ALA A 344 20.43 -30.88 21.61
C ALA A 344 19.20 -30.55 20.78
N VAL A 345 18.98 -31.30 19.69
CA VAL A 345 17.81 -31.12 18.82
C VAL A 345 17.01 -32.42 18.85
N THR A 346 15.70 -32.31 18.96
CA THR A 346 14.77 -33.42 18.78
C THR A 346 13.74 -33.11 17.72
N ILE A 347 13.36 -34.13 16.97
CA ILE A 347 12.28 -34.09 15.97
C ILE A 347 11.31 -35.20 16.37
N ASP A 348 10.04 -34.89 16.58
CA ASP A 348 9.03 -35.80 17.14
C ASP A 348 9.47 -36.43 18.47
N GLY A 349 10.26 -35.70 19.27
CA GLY A 349 10.86 -36.21 20.50
C GLY A 349 12.06 -37.15 20.30
N VAL A 350 12.43 -37.49 19.07
CA VAL A 350 13.59 -38.35 18.76
C VAL A 350 14.83 -37.46 18.57
N PRO A 351 15.98 -37.77 19.17
CA PRO A 351 17.21 -37.01 18.93
C PRO A 351 17.59 -36.91 17.46
N ALA A 352 17.86 -35.68 16.99
CA ALA A 352 18.37 -35.42 15.67
C ALA A 352 19.90 -35.44 15.66
N GLU A 353 20.49 -35.69 14.50
CA GLU A 353 21.93 -35.57 14.29
C GLU A 353 22.31 -34.09 14.14
N VAL A 354 23.05 -33.55 15.10
CA VAL A 354 23.58 -32.20 15.04
C VAL A 354 24.86 -32.19 14.21
N LEU A 355 24.84 -31.50 13.08
CA LEU A 355 25.96 -31.46 12.12
C LEU A 355 27.01 -30.41 12.50
N GLY A 356 26.71 -29.54 13.45
CA GLY A 356 27.57 -28.48 13.94
C GLY A 356 26.99 -27.08 13.79
N MET A 357 27.79 -26.09 14.17
CA MET A 357 27.47 -24.67 13.99
C MET A 357 28.36 -24.03 12.96
N LYS A 358 27.77 -23.38 11.96
CA LYS A 358 28.47 -22.63 10.93
C LYS A 358 27.74 -21.31 10.67
N ASP A 359 28.48 -20.21 10.66
CA ASP A 359 27.95 -18.86 10.36
C ASP A 359 26.77 -18.46 11.26
N GLY A 360 26.79 -18.85 12.53
CA GLY A 360 25.72 -18.59 13.48
C GLY A 360 24.49 -19.49 13.34
N GLU A 361 24.59 -20.55 12.54
CA GLU A 361 23.51 -21.50 12.31
C GLU A 361 23.89 -22.88 12.86
N ILE A 362 23.03 -23.44 13.72
CA ILE A 362 23.12 -24.83 14.15
C ILE A 362 22.42 -25.65 13.09
N ARG A 363 23.18 -26.53 12.43
CA ARG A 363 22.65 -27.44 11.42
C ARG A 363 22.43 -28.81 11.99
N PHE A 364 21.33 -29.44 11.59
CA PHE A 364 20.93 -30.74 12.05
C PHE A 364 20.08 -31.45 10.99
N ARG A 365 19.95 -32.77 11.12
CA ARG A 365 19.07 -33.56 10.27
C ARG A 365 18.43 -34.70 11.05
N PRO A 366 17.27 -35.25 10.58
CA PRO A 366 16.65 -36.41 11.18
C PRO A 366 17.60 -37.63 11.14
N THR A 367 17.54 -38.43 12.15
CA THR A 367 18.29 -39.73 12.22
C THR A 367 17.59 -40.83 11.42
N ALA A 368 16.28 -40.68 11.15
CA ALA A 368 15.48 -41.58 10.33
C ALA A 368 14.67 -40.79 9.32
N ASP A 369 14.13 -41.47 8.30
CA ASP A 369 13.26 -40.85 7.32
C ASP A 369 11.98 -40.33 7.99
N LEU A 370 11.65 -39.07 7.70
CA LEU A 370 10.42 -38.46 8.20
C LEU A 370 9.24 -38.89 7.31
N ALA A 371 8.15 -39.26 7.93
CA ALA A 371 6.88 -39.50 7.23
C ALA A 371 6.33 -38.18 6.62
N ALA A 372 5.39 -38.29 5.70
CA ALA A 372 4.67 -37.10 5.26
C ALA A 372 3.82 -36.53 6.41
N GLY A 373 3.94 -35.24 6.66
CA GLY A 373 3.21 -34.57 7.73
C GLY A 373 4.01 -33.52 8.48
N ALA A 374 3.47 -33.03 9.59
CA ALA A 374 4.06 -32.04 10.46
C ALA A 374 4.87 -32.70 11.58
N HIS A 375 6.11 -32.24 11.77
CA HIS A 375 7.05 -32.78 12.75
C HIS A 375 7.47 -31.66 13.71
N PRO A 376 7.10 -31.72 15.00
CA PRO A 376 7.61 -30.83 16.02
C PRO A 376 9.13 -30.95 16.16
N VAL A 377 9.82 -29.81 16.12
CA VAL A 377 11.26 -29.71 16.31
C VAL A 377 11.54 -28.90 17.55
N LYS A 378 12.43 -29.39 18.41
CA LYS A 378 12.81 -28.70 19.62
C LYS A 378 14.34 -28.61 19.71
N LEU A 379 14.85 -27.41 19.85
CA LEU A 379 16.25 -27.14 20.16
C LEU A 379 16.37 -26.80 21.63
N THR A 380 17.30 -27.45 22.31
CA THR A 380 17.75 -27.09 23.65
C THR A 380 19.19 -26.63 23.58
N VAL A 381 19.46 -25.45 24.10
CA VAL A 381 20.78 -24.85 24.12
C VAL A 381 21.21 -24.70 25.56
N THR A 382 22.39 -25.23 25.91
CA THR A 382 22.95 -25.20 27.25
C THR A 382 24.30 -24.50 27.22
N ALA A 383 24.36 -23.30 27.75
CA ALA A 383 25.61 -22.57 27.91
C ALA A 383 26.15 -22.75 29.34
N PRO A 384 27.47 -22.77 29.55
CA PRO A 384 28.07 -22.93 30.88
C PRO A 384 27.54 -21.89 31.88
N GLY A 385 27.04 -22.36 32.99
CA GLY A 385 26.55 -21.51 34.10
C GLY A 385 25.20 -20.85 33.85
N GLN A 386 24.45 -21.27 32.85
CA GLN A 386 23.13 -20.75 32.52
C GLN A 386 22.05 -21.81 32.47
N GLU A 387 20.81 -21.42 32.75
CA GLU A 387 19.66 -22.29 32.53
C GLU A 387 19.51 -22.64 31.05
N PRO A 388 19.13 -23.86 30.69
CA PRO A 388 18.92 -24.26 29.33
C PRO A 388 17.83 -23.42 28.63
N MET A 389 18.10 -22.98 27.42
CA MET A 389 17.10 -22.34 26.56
C MET A 389 16.47 -23.34 25.60
N VAL A 390 15.19 -23.14 25.35
CA VAL A 390 14.42 -23.99 24.48
C VAL A 390 13.81 -23.13 23.35
N ALA A 391 13.98 -23.58 22.14
CA ALA A 391 13.25 -23.05 20.97
C ALA A 391 12.47 -24.20 20.31
N GLU A 392 11.25 -23.94 19.96
CA GLU A 392 10.36 -24.92 19.33
C GLU A 392 9.89 -24.41 17.97
N GLY A 393 9.72 -25.35 17.05
CA GLY A 393 9.22 -25.09 15.71
C GLY A 393 8.52 -26.32 15.13
N VAL A 394 7.94 -26.16 13.95
CA VAL A 394 7.32 -27.27 13.24
C VAL A 394 7.94 -27.37 11.85
N PHE A 395 8.35 -28.56 11.47
CA PHE A 395 8.80 -28.92 10.14
C PHE A 395 7.68 -29.67 9.42
N SER A 396 7.47 -29.40 8.14
CA SER A 396 6.51 -30.13 7.30
C SER A 396 7.23 -30.95 6.25
N ASN A 397 7.17 -32.28 6.37
CA ASN A 397 7.63 -33.17 5.30
C ASN A 397 6.51 -33.40 4.30
N ARG A 398 6.66 -32.87 3.09
CA ARG A 398 5.66 -32.95 2.04
C ARG A 398 6.24 -32.73 0.65
N GLN A 399 5.63 -33.34 -0.36
CA GLN A 399 5.99 -33.04 -1.74
C GLN A 399 5.40 -31.70 -2.17
N VAL A 400 6.24 -30.84 -2.70
CA VAL A 400 5.79 -29.64 -3.39
C VAL A 400 5.69 -29.91 -4.87
N THR A 401 4.50 -29.75 -5.39
CA THR A 401 4.20 -30.10 -6.77
C THR A 401 4.51 -29.01 -7.77
N LYS A 402 4.75 -27.76 -7.35
CA LYS A 402 4.95 -26.63 -8.27
C LYS A 402 5.97 -25.61 -7.77
N LYS A 403 6.79 -25.13 -8.72
CA LYS A 403 7.72 -24.04 -8.52
C LYS A 403 7.38 -22.90 -9.46
N VAL A 404 7.28 -21.68 -8.92
CA VAL A 404 7.22 -20.46 -9.68
C VAL A 404 8.58 -19.76 -9.56
N SER A 405 9.18 -19.43 -10.68
CA SER A 405 10.49 -18.76 -10.74
C SER A 405 10.49 -17.71 -11.85
N PHE A 406 11.57 -16.97 -11.94
CA PHE A 406 11.77 -16.00 -13.01
C PHE A 406 13.07 -16.32 -13.75
N ARG A 407 13.03 -16.14 -15.04
CA ARG A 407 14.21 -16.10 -15.91
C ARG A 407 14.95 -14.78 -15.67
N GLU A 408 16.23 -14.67 -16.04
CA GLU A 408 17.01 -13.43 -15.87
C GLU A 408 16.40 -12.22 -16.59
N ASP A 409 15.68 -12.46 -17.67
CA ASP A 409 14.93 -11.43 -18.42
C ASP A 409 13.52 -11.19 -17.87
N ARG A 410 13.23 -11.61 -16.64
CA ARG A 410 12.01 -11.40 -15.87
C ARG A 410 10.77 -12.19 -16.33
N VAL A 411 10.90 -13.04 -17.33
CA VAL A 411 9.79 -13.93 -17.73
C VAL A 411 9.49 -14.91 -16.59
N MET A 412 8.23 -14.93 -16.15
CA MET A 412 7.77 -15.90 -15.17
C MET A 412 7.80 -17.30 -15.73
N LEU A 413 8.28 -18.24 -14.93
CA LEU A 413 8.25 -19.67 -15.23
C LEU A 413 7.34 -20.38 -14.22
N VAL A 414 6.40 -21.15 -14.72
CA VAL A 414 5.54 -22.04 -13.92
C VAL A 414 5.87 -23.47 -14.32
N ASP A 415 6.34 -24.29 -13.39
CA ASP A 415 6.86 -25.63 -13.66
C ASP A 415 7.93 -25.65 -14.79
N GLY A 416 8.80 -24.63 -14.80
CA GLY A 416 9.85 -24.45 -15.79
C GLY A 416 9.41 -23.95 -17.17
N LYS A 417 8.11 -23.72 -17.39
CA LYS A 417 7.56 -23.22 -18.65
C LYS A 417 7.27 -21.72 -18.58
N PRO A 418 7.54 -20.96 -19.64
CA PRO A 418 7.16 -19.56 -19.72
C PRO A 418 5.67 -19.36 -19.47
N PHE A 419 5.35 -18.34 -18.68
CA PHE A 419 4.00 -17.98 -18.31
C PHE A 419 3.83 -16.47 -18.42
N LEU A 420 2.91 -16.01 -19.27
CA LEU A 420 2.55 -14.60 -19.40
C LEU A 420 1.38 -14.29 -18.48
N PRO A 421 1.55 -13.52 -17.39
CA PRO A 421 0.45 -13.16 -16.51
C PRO A 421 -0.49 -12.17 -17.20
N ILE A 422 -1.72 -12.57 -17.42
CA ILE A 422 -2.81 -11.74 -17.94
C ILE A 422 -4.04 -11.98 -17.09
N GLY A 423 -4.57 -10.96 -16.41
CA GLY A 423 -5.70 -11.21 -15.53
C GLY A 423 -6.27 -10.01 -14.82
N THR A 424 -6.78 -10.27 -13.63
CA THR A 424 -7.59 -9.29 -12.92
C THR A 424 -7.43 -9.36 -11.41
N TYR A 425 -7.65 -8.22 -10.77
CA TYR A 425 -7.72 -8.10 -9.31
C TYR A 425 -9.01 -8.64 -8.71
N LEU A 426 -10.10 -8.60 -9.46
CA LEU A 426 -11.37 -9.15 -9.02
C LEU A 426 -11.94 -10.01 -10.14
N ASP A 427 -12.35 -11.20 -9.78
CA ASP A 427 -13.07 -12.07 -10.69
C ASP A 427 -14.47 -11.48 -10.97
N PRO A 428 -14.84 -11.20 -12.22
CA PRO A 428 -16.19 -10.76 -12.52
C PRO A 428 -17.25 -11.82 -12.18
N SER A 429 -16.85 -13.06 -12.04
CA SER A 429 -17.67 -14.15 -11.56
C SER A 429 -17.71 -14.30 -10.03
N ASP A 430 -17.07 -13.43 -9.26
CA ASP A 430 -17.14 -13.40 -7.79
C ASP A 430 -18.58 -13.44 -7.23
N ARG A 431 -19.56 -13.17 -8.08
CA ARG A 431 -20.99 -13.23 -7.74
C ARG A 431 -21.68 -14.51 -8.22
N ASN A 432 -21.01 -15.29 -9.07
CA ASN A 432 -21.57 -16.50 -9.68
C ASN A 432 -20.68 -17.75 -9.46
N ASP A 433 -19.52 -17.62 -8.85
CA ASP A 433 -18.56 -18.71 -8.54
C ASP A 433 -18.09 -19.55 -9.75
N ASP A 434 -18.19 -19.04 -10.98
CA ASP A 434 -17.98 -19.84 -12.21
C ASP A 434 -16.82 -19.41 -13.11
N PHE A 435 -16.07 -18.39 -12.76
CA PHE A 435 -14.94 -17.85 -13.54
C PHE A 435 -15.25 -17.53 -15.02
N THR A 436 -16.53 -17.46 -15.41
CA THR A 436 -16.93 -17.28 -16.81
C THR A 436 -16.35 -16.02 -17.42
N GLY A 437 -16.38 -14.89 -16.70
CA GLY A 437 -15.82 -13.62 -17.18
C GLY A 437 -14.30 -13.70 -17.36
N VAL A 438 -13.61 -14.35 -16.43
CA VAL A 438 -12.15 -14.57 -16.50
C VAL A 438 -11.78 -15.35 -17.76
N LEU A 439 -12.51 -16.44 -18.03
CA LEU A 439 -12.30 -17.28 -19.21
C LEU A 439 -12.66 -16.58 -20.51
N GLN A 440 -13.76 -15.81 -20.54
CA GLN A 440 -14.16 -15.03 -21.70
C GLN A 440 -13.11 -14.00 -22.10
N ALA A 441 -12.46 -13.37 -21.12
CA ALA A 441 -11.36 -12.45 -21.37
C ALA A 441 -10.05 -13.16 -21.75
N GLY A 442 -9.98 -14.49 -21.68
CA GLY A 442 -8.74 -15.23 -21.88
C GLY A 442 -7.73 -15.00 -20.76
N PHE A 443 -8.16 -14.61 -19.60
CA PHE A 443 -7.29 -14.42 -18.43
C PHE A 443 -6.81 -15.76 -17.89
N ASN A 444 -5.60 -15.77 -17.36
CA ASN A 444 -4.98 -16.94 -16.75
C ASN A 444 -4.62 -16.75 -15.28
N ILE A 445 -4.91 -15.56 -14.73
CA ILE A 445 -4.67 -15.23 -13.32
C ILE A 445 -5.79 -14.33 -12.78
N THR A 446 -6.18 -14.55 -11.53
CA THR A 446 -7.22 -13.76 -10.84
C THR A 446 -6.96 -13.65 -9.34
N HIS A 447 -7.76 -12.81 -8.67
CA HIS A 447 -7.69 -12.54 -7.23
C HIS A 447 -9.07 -12.21 -6.66
N SER A 448 -9.25 -12.49 -5.38
CA SER A 448 -10.38 -11.97 -4.60
C SER A 448 -9.92 -11.30 -3.33
N TYR A 449 -10.33 -10.06 -3.12
CA TYR A 449 -10.07 -9.29 -1.88
C TYR A 449 -10.71 -9.91 -0.63
N ASP A 450 -11.60 -10.90 -0.77
CA ASP A 450 -12.21 -11.57 0.38
C ASP A 450 -11.19 -12.27 1.25
N PHE A 451 -10.05 -12.68 0.67
CA PHE A 451 -8.97 -13.36 1.40
C PHE A 451 -8.04 -12.41 2.17
N GLU A 452 -8.19 -11.10 1.99
CA GLU A 452 -7.51 -10.09 2.83
C GLU A 452 -8.39 -9.62 4.00
N ARG A 453 -9.68 -9.96 3.99
CA ARG A 453 -10.64 -9.53 5.02
C ARG A 453 -10.50 -10.34 6.31
N PRO A 454 -10.94 -9.77 7.44
CA PRO A 454 -10.95 -10.50 8.72
C PRO A 454 -11.79 -11.79 8.72
N THR A 455 -12.73 -11.92 7.77
CA THR A 455 -13.63 -13.07 7.62
C THR A 455 -13.07 -14.20 6.76
N ALA A 456 -11.86 -14.04 6.22
CA ALA A 456 -11.20 -15.08 5.45
C ALA A 456 -10.92 -16.31 6.31
N THR A 457 -11.17 -17.50 5.74
CA THR A 457 -10.85 -18.80 6.33
C THR A 457 -10.11 -19.67 5.32
N VAL A 458 -9.35 -20.64 5.81
CA VAL A 458 -8.59 -21.58 4.98
C VAL A 458 -9.53 -22.39 4.08
N GLU A 459 -10.69 -22.80 4.58
CA GLU A 459 -11.69 -23.59 3.83
C GLU A 459 -12.22 -22.82 2.64
N LYS A 460 -12.57 -21.53 2.83
CA LYS A 460 -13.03 -20.66 1.73
C LYS A 460 -11.93 -20.42 0.70
N ALA A 461 -10.70 -20.20 1.17
CA ALA A 461 -9.56 -20.00 0.27
C ALA A 461 -9.26 -21.25 -0.55
N ARG A 462 -9.31 -22.44 0.06
CA ARG A 462 -9.15 -23.71 -0.66
C ARG A 462 -10.26 -23.93 -1.68
N ALA A 463 -11.50 -23.73 -1.30
CA ALA A 463 -12.64 -23.87 -2.24
C ALA A 463 -12.50 -22.93 -3.46
N TYR A 464 -12.05 -21.70 -3.24
CA TYR A 464 -11.77 -20.77 -4.35
C TYR A 464 -10.60 -21.23 -5.24
N LEU A 465 -9.53 -21.73 -4.62
CA LEU A 465 -8.39 -22.29 -5.35
C LEU A 465 -8.78 -23.55 -6.13
N ASP A 466 -9.64 -24.41 -5.57
CA ASP A 466 -10.18 -25.61 -6.24
C ASP A 466 -11.00 -25.24 -7.49
N ALA A 467 -11.87 -24.23 -7.35
CA ALA A 467 -12.68 -23.71 -8.46
C ALA A 467 -11.80 -23.06 -9.55
N ALA A 468 -10.78 -22.27 -9.16
CA ALA A 468 -9.82 -21.69 -10.08
C ALA A 468 -9.01 -22.76 -10.81
N GLN A 469 -8.59 -23.82 -10.12
CA GLN A 469 -7.90 -24.97 -10.73
C GLN A 469 -8.79 -25.69 -11.76
N ALA A 470 -10.04 -25.91 -11.40
CA ALA A 470 -11.01 -26.55 -12.32
C ALA A 470 -11.22 -25.72 -13.59
N ALA A 471 -11.17 -24.38 -13.47
CA ALA A 471 -11.24 -23.46 -14.59
C ALA A 471 -9.90 -23.28 -15.34
N GLY A 472 -8.80 -23.85 -14.87
CA GLY A 472 -7.47 -23.67 -15.46
C GLY A 472 -6.83 -22.30 -15.18
N VAL A 473 -7.32 -21.57 -14.19
CA VAL A 473 -6.88 -20.23 -13.80
C VAL A 473 -5.95 -20.29 -12.58
N LYS A 474 -4.94 -19.47 -12.55
CA LYS A 474 -4.05 -19.29 -11.39
C LYS A 474 -4.57 -18.14 -10.49
N VAL A 475 -4.13 -18.15 -9.24
CA VAL A 475 -4.57 -17.18 -8.24
C VAL A 475 -3.38 -16.49 -7.60
N PHE A 476 -3.46 -15.19 -7.49
CA PHE A 476 -2.63 -14.46 -6.52
C PHE A 476 -3.45 -14.27 -5.23
N MET A 477 -2.93 -14.86 -4.16
CA MET A 477 -3.67 -15.04 -2.90
C MET A 477 -3.27 -13.98 -1.89
N GLY A 478 -4.26 -13.27 -1.37
CA GLY A 478 -4.08 -12.31 -0.29
C GLY A 478 -3.79 -12.96 1.07
N ILE A 479 -3.27 -12.15 1.97
CA ILE A 479 -3.06 -12.52 3.38
C ILE A 479 -4.03 -11.69 4.23
N PRO A 480 -4.81 -12.30 5.15
CA PRO A 480 -5.71 -11.56 6.00
C PRO A 480 -5.02 -10.44 6.78
N ARG A 481 -5.39 -9.21 6.47
CA ARG A 481 -4.71 -7.99 6.98
C ARG A 481 -4.73 -7.90 8.50
N LYS A 482 -5.72 -8.50 9.17
CA LYS A 482 -5.80 -8.54 10.64
C LYS A 482 -4.56 -9.13 11.29
N TRP A 483 -3.99 -10.20 10.71
CA TRP A 483 -2.79 -10.85 11.26
C TRP A 483 -1.54 -10.00 11.04
N PHE A 484 -1.43 -9.39 9.86
CA PHE A 484 -0.33 -8.48 9.54
C PHE A 484 -0.30 -7.29 10.51
N PHE A 485 -1.44 -6.61 10.71
CA PHE A 485 -1.50 -5.45 11.62
C PHE A 485 -1.35 -5.84 13.10
N ALA A 486 -1.81 -7.03 13.49
CA ALA A 486 -1.57 -7.57 14.82
C ALA A 486 -0.16 -8.17 15.00
N ARG A 487 0.62 -8.28 13.90
CA ARG A 487 1.92 -8.99 13.86
C ARG A 487 1.82 -10.44 14.34
N ASP A 488 0.68 -11.06 14.11
CA ASP A 488 0.47 -12.47 14.36
C ASP A 488 1.13 -13.30 13.25
N TRP A 489 2.46 -13.37 13.31
CA TRP A 489 3.25 -14.08 12.31
C TRP A 489 2.96 -15.56 12.28
N ASN A 490 2.56 -16.15 13.42
CA ASN A 490 2.16 -17.55 13.50
C ASN A 490 0.88 -17.81 12.69
N ALA A 491 -0.13 -16.95 12.82
CA ALA A 491 -1.34 -17.05 11.99
C ALA A 491 -1.04 -16.88 10.48
N VAL A 492 -0.12 -15.97 10.12
CA VAL A 492 0.37 -15.84 8.73
C VAL A 492 1.03 -17.12 8.25
N GLN A 493 1.92 -17.71 9.06
CA GLN A 493 2.58 -18.98 8.71
C GLN A 493 1.59 -20.12 8.52
N GLN A 494 0.60 -20.24 9.41
CA GLN A 494 -0.46 -21.27 9.30
C GLN A 494 -1.29 -21.09 8.02
N TRP A 495 -1.65 -19.86 7.65
CA TRP A 495 -2.34 -19.55 6.41
C TRP A 495 -1.55 -19.97 5.19
N VAL A 496 -0.28 -19.57 5.13
CA VAL A 496 0.63 -19.91 4.02
C VAL A 496 0.80 -21.43 3.95
N ALA A 497 1.08 -22.08 5.07
CA ALA A 497 1.27 -23.53 5.13
C ALA A 497 0.03 -24.32 4.68
N ALA A 498 -1.14 -23.79 4.97
CA ALA A 498 -2.40 -24.44 4.56
C ALA A 498 -2.69 -24.35 3.06
N LEU A 499 -2.13 -23.38 2.34
CA LEU A 499 -2.50 -23.08 0.95
C LEU A 499 -1.36 -23.27 -0.06
N MET A 500 -0.09 -23.27 0.37
CA MET A 500 1.08 -23.21 -0.51
C MET A 500 1.20 -24.40 -1.48
N ASP A 501 0.64 -25.56 -1.14
CA ASP A 501 0.72 -26.74 -2.02
C ASP A 501 -0.36 -26.74 -3.11
N HIS A 502 -1.26 -25.77 -3.07
CA HIS A 502 -2.39 -25.79 -3.99
C HIS A 502 -1.94 -25.44 -5.42
N PRO A 503 -2.28 -26.27 -6.43
CA PRO A 503 -1.80 -26.09 -7.79
C PRO A 503 -2.27 -24.80 -8.48
N ALA A 504 -3.36 -24.18 -8.03
CA ALA A 504 -3.82 -22.90 -8.56
C ALA A 504 -3.09 -21.70 -7.96
N LEU A 505 -2.42 -21.83 -6.81
CA LEU A 505 -1.64 -20.73 -6.22
C LEU A 505 -0.48 -20.35 -7.14
N LEU A 506 -0.29 -19.07 -7.39
CA LEU A 506 0.79 -18.55 -8.22
C LEU A 506 1.67 -17.53 -7.48
N VAL A 507 1.05 -16.60 -6.76
CA VAL A 507 1.70 -15.45 -6.12
C VAL A 507 1.05 -15.18 -4.77
N TRP A 508 1.84 -14.80 -3.78
CA TRP A 508 1.35 -14.23 -2.53
C TRP A 508 1.22 -12.71 -2.65
N TYR A 509 0.01 -12.20 -2.55
CA TYR A 509 -0.28 -10.78 -2.57
C TYR A 509 -0.21 -10.21 -1.16
N LEU A 510 0.81 -9.41 -0.90
CA LEU A 510 1.11 -8.97 0.46
C LEU A 510 0.31 -7.76 0.88
N MET A 511 0.22 -6.76 0.01
CA MET A 511 -0.44 -5.49 0.35
C MET A 511 -0.80 -4.66 -0.87
N ASP A 512 -1.85 -3.86 -0.69
CA ASP A 512 -2.44 -2.94 -1.63
C ASP A 512 -2.07 -1.50 -1.23
N GLU A 513 -1.32 -0.80 -2.09
CA GLU A 513 -0.91 0.60 -1.94
C GLU A 513 -0.38 0.96 -0.53
N PRO A 514 0.65 0.25 -0.02
CA PRO A 514 1.10 0.40 1.37
C PRO A 514 1.64 1.79 1.70
N GLU A 515 2.13 2.52 0.71
CA GLU A 515 2.72 3.86 0.85
C GLU A 515 1.68 4.98 0.91
N THR A 516 0.41 4.70 0.61
CA THR A 516 -0.65 5.70 0.59
C THR A 516 -0.95 6.26 1.98
N VAL A 517 -1.59 7.43 2.00
CA VAL A 517 -2.01 8.12 3.24
C VAL A 517 -2.88 7.22 4.14
N LYS A 518 -3.62 6.30 3.53
CA LYS A 518 -4.48 5.35 4.23
C LYS A 518 -3.71 4.40 5.15
N TRP A 519 -2.54 3.94 4.69
CA TRP A 519 -1.78 2.91 5.40
C TRP A 519 -0.49 3.46 6.01
N LYS A 520 0.25 4.31 5.29
CA LYS A 520 1.56 4.87 5.70
C LYS A 520 2.46 3.80 6.31
N LEU A 521 2.51 2.63 5.68
CA LEU A 521 3.26 1.52 6.21
C LEU A 521 4.77 1.77 6.12
N ASN A 522 5.47 1.23 7.10
CA ASN A 522 6.92 1.13 7.03
C ASN A 522 7.28 -0.05 6.11
N PRO A 523 8.09 0.13 5.05
CA PRO A 523 8.52 -0.94 4.15
C PRO A 523 9.25 -2.08 4.88
N ASP A 524 9.95 -1.82 5.98
CA ASP A 524 10.58 -2.87 6.79
C ASP A 524 9.56 -3.83 7.43
N LEU A 525 8.37 -3.33 7.78
CA LEU A 525 7.29 -4.19 8.31
C LEU A 525 6.74 -5.09 7.19
N LEU A 526 6.61 -4.56 5.98
CA LEU A 526 6.18 -5.35 4.83
C LEU A 526 7.24 -6.38 4.43
N ARG A 527 8.52 -6.03 4.55
CA ARG A 527 9.61 -7.00 4.38
C ARG A 527 9.55 -8.13 5.39
N GLN A 528 9.20 -7.85 6.66
CA GLN A 528 8.98 -8.90 7.66
C GLN A 528 7.83 -9.84 7.26
N LEU A 529 6.74 -9.30 6.70
CA LEU A 529 5.67 -10.13 6.16
C LEU A 529 6.18 -11.03 5.03
N LYS A 530 6.93 -10.46 4.07
CA LYS A 530 7.59 -11.24 3.02
C LYS A 530 8.45 -12.36 3.61
N ASP A 531 9.33 -12.01 4.54
CA ASP A 531 10.25 -12.98 5.16
C ASP A 531 9.48 -14.09 5.88
N THR A 532 8.38 -13.74 6.57
CA THR A 532 7.49 -14.69 7.23
C THR A 532 6.84 -15.65 6.22
N VAL A 533 6.35 -15.13 5.10
CA VAL A 533 5.80 -15.94 4.00
C VAL A 533 6.87 -16.85 3.42
N LYS A 534 8.05 -16.30 3.12
CA LYS A 534 9.18 -17.03 2.51
C LYS A 534 9.78 -18.10 3.43
N MET A 535 9.69 -17.95 4.74
CA MET A 535 10.06 -19.01 5.69
C MET A 535 9.22 -20.26 5.51
N VAL A 536 7.94 -20.10 5.12
CA VAL A 536 7.01 -21.22 4.95
C VAL A 536 6.94 -21.65 3.49
N ASP A 537 6.90 -20.69 2.56
CA ASP A 537 6.80 -20.93 1.12
C ASP A 537 7.87 -20.16 0.34
N PRO A 538 9.07 -20.70 0.17
CA PRO A 538 10.11 -20.08 -0.61
C PRO A 538 9.89 -20.16 -2.14
N PHE A 539 8.89 -20.91 -2.63
CA PHE A 539 8.71 -21.26 -4.04
C PHE A 539 7.74 -20.35 -4.80
N HIS A 540 6.76 -19.76 -4.10
CA HIS A 540 5.90 -18.78 -4.73
C HIS A 540 6.40 -17.36 -4.48
N PRO A 541 6.42 -16.51 -5.51
CA PRO A 541 6.83 -15.12 -5.35
C PRO A 541 5.79 -14.33 -4.54
N THR A 542 6.24 -13.22 -3.96
CA THR A 542 5.42 -12.24 -3.28
C THR A 542 5.25 -10.99 -4.14
N ALA A 543 4.12 -10.31 -4.03
CA ALA A 543 3.82 -9.10 -4.78
C ALA A 543 3.22 -7.99 -3.93
N VAL A 544 3.51 -6.76 -4.31
CA VAL A 544 2.96 -5.53 -3.74
C VAL A 544 2.60 -4.60 -4.88
N VAL A 545 1.43 -3.96 -4.81
CA VAL A 545 1.06 -2.88 -5.72
C VAL A 545 1.35 -1.52 -5.11
N TYR A 546 1.84 -0.59 -5.91
CA TYR A 546 2.18 0.77 -5.54
C TYR A 546 1.35 1.78 -6.31
N PHE A 547 0.78 2.73 -5.59
CA PHE A 547 0.04 3.86 -6.16
C PHE A 547 0.96 4.93 -6.76
N LYS A 548 2.17 5.13 -6.16
CA LYS A 548 3.13 6.16 -6.58
C LYS A 548 4.52 5.58 -6.80
N PRO A 549 4.90 5.37 -8.06
CA PRO A 549 6.22 4.84 -8.38
C PRO A 549 7.40 5.75 -7.96
N GLU A 550 7.19 7.07 -7.81
CA GLU A 550 8.25 7.99 -7.39
C GLU A 550 8.71 7.79 -5.93
N GLN A 551 7.92 7.09 -5.11
CA GLN A 551 8.33 6.70 -3.75
C GLN A 551 9.15 5.39 -3.76
N GLY A 552 9.40 4.85 -4.95
CA GLY A 552 10.01 3.54 -5.16
C GLY A 552 11.41 3.39 -4.59
N ASP A 553 12.25 4.44 -4.59
CA ASP A 553 13.65 4.30 -4.17
C ASP A 553 13.79 3.77 -2.73
N TYR A 554 13.05 4.33 -1.80
CA TYR A 554 13.04 3.88 -0.40
C TYR A 554 12.42 2.47 -0.25
N TRP A 555 11.34 2.20 -0.97
CA TRP A 555 10.69 0.90 -0.99
C TRP A 555 11.52 -0.14 -1.73
N ALA A 556 12.16 0.24 -2.84
CA ALA A 556 13.06 -0.62 -3.59
C ALA A 556 14.29 -1.04 -2.75
N GLU A 557 14.83 -0.13 -1.95
CA GLU A 557 15.94 -0.43 -1.03
C GLU A 557 15.52 -1.42 0.07
N ALA A 558 14.30 -1.30 0.60
CA ALA A 558 13.75 -2.24 1.58
C ALA A 558 13.44 -3.62 0.96
N ASN A 559 13.20 -3.68 -0.35
CA ASN A 559 12.93 -4.90 -1.13
C ASN A 559 11.82 -5.78 -0.53
N PRO A 560 10.62 -5.22 -0.27
CA PRO A 560 9.57 -5.93 0.47
C PRO A 560 8.76 -6.92 -0.37
N GLU A 561 9.05 -7.08 -1.68
CA GLU A 561 8.37 -7.98 -2.61
C GLU A 561 9.33 -8.60 -3.63
N ASP A 562 8.88 -9.66 -4.31
CA ASP A 562 9.59 -10.27 -5.44
C ASP A 562 9.11 -9.67 -6.77
N ILE A 563 7.85 -9.24 -6.86
CA ILE A 563 7.25 -8.63 -8.03
C ILE A 563 6.67 -7.28 -7.61
N ALA A 564 7.12 -6.19 -8.21
CA ALA A 564 6.55 -4.87 -7.98
C ALA A 564 5.42 -4.61 -8.99
N TRP A 565 4.24 -4.17 -8.52
CA TRP A 565 3.14 -3.76 -9.37
C TRP A 565 2.88 -2.27 -9.22
N HIS A 566 2.24 -1.67 -10.21
CA HIS A 566 1.71 -0.31 -10.11
C HIS A 566 0.32 -0.23 -10.75
N ASP A 567 -0.51 0.69 -10.28
CA ASP A 567 -1.91 0.79 -10.67
C ASP A 567 -2.34 2.22 -11.04
N PRO A 568 -1.83 2.76 -12.14
CA PRO A 568 -2.17 4.10 -12.61
C PRO A 568 -3.59 4.15 -13.19
N TYR A 569 -4.45 5.01 -12.61
CA TYR A 569 -5.83 5.21 -13.06
C TYR A 569 -6.03 6.65 -13.57
N PRO A 570 -5.72 6.94 -14.85
CA PRO A 570 -5.80 8.30 -15.40
C PRO A 570 -7.21 8.79 -15.66
N ILE A 571 -8.14 7.91 -16.06
CA ILE A 571 -9.48 8.31 -16.49
C ILE A 571 -10.32 8.79 -15.30
N GLY A 572 -10.93 9.97 -15.43
CA GLY A 572 -11.68 10.61 -14.35
C GLY A 572 -10.80 11.31 -13.31
N SER A 573 -9.49 11.30 -13.49
CA SER A 573 -8.52 12.10 -12.77
C SER A 573 -8.11 13.34 -13.59
N ASN A 574 -7.32 14.24 -13.03
CA ASN A 574 -6.73 15.36 -13.78
C ASN A 574 -5.41 14.97 -14.47
N ARG A 575 -5.15 13.67 -14.65
CA ARG A 575 -3.92 13.16 -15.23
C ARG A 575 -4.11 12.76 -16.68
N GLU A 576 -3.06 12.88 -17.47
CA GLU A 576 -3.05 12.47 -18.87
C GLU A 576 -2.98 10.94 -18.99
N LEU A 577 -3.49 10.40 -20.09
CA LEU A 577 -3.46 8.96 -20.35
C LEU A 577 -2.02 8.40 -20.43
N THR A 578 -1.05 9.24 -20.83
CA THR A 578 0.37 8.90 -20.89
C THR A 578 1.00 8.55 -19.53
N MET A 579 0.36 8.97 -18.42
CA MET A 579 0.76 8.63 -17.07
C MET A 579 1.08 7.14 -16.89
N VAL A 580 0.32 6.26 -17.57
CA VAL A 580 0.47 4.81 -17.39
C VAL A 580 1.88 4.32 -17.77
N GLY A 581 2.39 4.75 -18.92
CA GLY A 581 3.75 4.39 -19.34
C GLY A 581 4.83 5.19 -18.62
N GLU A 582 4.53 6.43 -18.22
CA GLU A 582 5.45 7.28 -17.45
C GLU A 582 5.68 6.70 -16.05
N ASP A 583 4.60 6.28 -15.36
CA ASP A 583 4.67 5.61 -14.05
C ASP A 583 5.38 4.26 -14.17
N ALA A 584 5.12 3.48 -15.24
CA ALA A 584 5.84 2.24 -15.50
C ALA A 584 7.36 2.47 -15.67
N ALA A 585 7.75 3.50 -16.42
CA ALA A 585 9.15 3.86 -16.61
C ALA A 585 9.81 4.33 -15.31
N ALA A 586 9.09 5.13 -14.51
CA ALA A 586 9.58 5.59 -13.21
C ALA A 586 9.78 4.42 -12.23
N GLN A 587 8.83 3.49 -12.15
CA GLN A 587 8.95 2.32 -11.32
C GLN A 587 10.09 1.40 -11.80
N ARG A 588 10.21 1.17 -13.11
CA ARG A 588 11.32 0.39 -13.68
C ARG A 588 12.68 0.98 -13.31
N LYS A 589 12.81 2.30 -13.40
CA LYS A 589 14.03 3.00 -12.97
C LYS A 589 14.34 2.75 -11.49
N SER A 590 13.32 2.77 -10.64
CA SER A 590 13.45 2.59 -9.20
C SER A 590 13.84 1.16 -8.80
N ILE A 591 13.15 0.16 -9.36
CA ILE A 591 13.38 -1.26 -9.00
C ILE A 591 14.51 -1.94 -9.77
N GLY A 592 15.04 -1.27 -10.80
CA GLY A 592 16.10 -1.80 -11.68
C GLY A 592 15.60 -2.86 -12.69
N ASP A 593 16.52 -3.36 -13.52
CA ASP A 593 16.15 -4.21 -14.67
C ASP A 593 15.94 -5.69 -14.34
N LYS A 594 16.23 -6.13 -13.11
CA LYS A 594 16.16 -7.55 -12.74
C LYS A 594 14.83 -7.95 -12.08
N LYS A 595 14.17 -7.02 -11.39
CA LYS A 595 12.92 -7.32 -10.70
C LYS A 595 11.74 -7.29 -11.68
N PRO A 596 10.87 -8.32 -11.70
CA PRO A 596 9.63 -8.30 -12.48
C PRO A 596 8.72 -7.16 -12.06
N MET A 597 8.05 -6.54 -13.04
CA MET A 597 7.11 -5.45 -12.85
C MET A 597 5.83 -5.73 -13.63
N TRP A 598 4.69 -5.67 -12.93
CA TRP A 598 3.39 -5.84 -13.57
C TRP A 598 2.58 -4.55 -13.47
N SER A 599 1.74 -4.29 -14.46
CA SER A 599 0.88 -3.12 -14.50
C SER A 599 -0.57 -3.51 -14.29
N VAL A 600 -1.27 -2.75 -13.44
CA VAL A 600 -2.71 -2.90 -13.19
C VAL A 600 -3.42 -1.74 -13.87
N PHE A 601 -4.15 -2.04 -14.93
CA PHE A 601 -4.82 -1.05 -15.75
C PHE A 601 -6.21 -0.72 -15.23
N GLN A 602 -6.64 0.50 -15.47
CA GLN A 602 -7.98 0.95 -15.16
C GLN A 602 -9.00 0.23 -16.06
N GLY A 603 -9.83 -0.61 -15.45
CA GLY A 603 -10.97 -1.26 -16.09
C GLY A 603 -12.31 -0.81 -15.53
N HIS A 604 -12.34 0.14 -14.60
CA HIS A 604 -13.55 0.56 -13.90
C HIS A 604 -14.04 1.93 -14.35
N ASP A 605 -15.32 2.16 -14.13
CA ASP A 605 -15.96 3.47 -14.28
C ASP A 605 -15.87 4.22 -12.94
N VAL A 606 -15.13 5.33 -12.90
CA VAL A 606 -14.97 6.13 -11.67
C VAL A 606 -16.28 6.73 -11.16
N ALA A 607 -17.33 6.78 -11.99
CA ALA A 607 -18.65 7.21 -11.54
C ALA A 607 -19.20 6.34 -10.40
N TYR A 608 -18.87 5.05 -10.40
CA TYR A 608 -19.28 4.13 -9.34
C TYR A 608 -18.44 4.23 -8.07
N TRP A 609 -17.25 4.78 -8.15
CA TRP A 609 -16.31 4.84 -7.04
C TRP A 609 -16.13 6.24 -6.50
N ASN A 610 -15.66 7.17 -7.33
CA ASN A 610 -15.25 8.52 -6.95
C ASN A 610 -16.27 9.58 -7.34
N ASP A 611 -17.26 9.24 -8.14
CA ASP A 611 -18.27 10.18 -8.63
C ASP A 611 -19.73 9.77 -8.37
N PRO A 612 -20.06 9.38 -7.14
CA PRO A 612 -21.43 8.92 -6.81
C PRO A 612 -22.49 9.99 -7.05
N LYS A 613 -22.08 11.26 -7.24
CA LYS A 613 -22.96 12.41 -7.53
C LYS A 613 -22.93 12.84 -9.00
N GLY A 614 -22.20 12.14 -9.86
CA GLY A 614 -22.09 12.45 -11.29
C GLY A 614 -21.34 13.75 -11.58
N MET A 615 -20.44 14.18 -10.71
CA MET A 615 -19.74 15.47 -10.84
C MET A 615 -18.73 15.45 -11.99
N ILE A 616 -18.03 14.32 -12.19
CA ILE A 616 -17.07 14.14 -13.28
C ILE A 616 -17.82 14.16 -14.61
N GLN A 617 -18.93 13.44 -14.72
CA GLN A 617 -19.80 13.45 -15.90
C GLN A 617 -20.37 14.84 -16.22
N LYS A 618 -20.83 15.58 -15.21
CA LYS A 618 -21.34 16.95 -15.38
C LYS A 618 -20.32 17.91 -15.93
N LYS A 619 -19.02 17.63 -15.76
CA LYS A 619 -17.92 18.39 -16.35
C LYS A 619 -17.55 17.97 -17.77
N GLY A 620 -18.24 16.98 -18.33
CA GLY A 620 -17.89 16.42 -19.62
C GLY A 620 -16.58 15.63 -19.63
N MET A 621 -16.06 15.27 -18.45
CA MET A 621 -14.88 14.41 -18.37
C MET A 621 -15.28 12.95 -18.56
N PRO A 622 -14.48 12.13 -19.25
CA PRO A 622 -14.73 10.71 -19.32
C PRO A 622 -14.64 10.10 -17.91
N THR A 623 -15.55 9.19 -17.60
CA THR A 623 -15.56 8.48 -16.31
C THR A 623 -15.02 7.08 -16.42
N ARG A 624 -14.89 6.56 -17.64
CA ARG A 624 -14.46 5.19 -17.95
C ARG A 624 -13.58 5.14 -19.19
N PRO A 625 -12.69 4.16 -19.29
CA PRO A 625 -11.87 3.96 -20.48
C PRO A 625 -12.73 3.63 -21.71
N THR A 626 -12.29 4.09 -22.86
CA THR A 626 -12.73 3.56 -24.17
C THR A 626 -11.93 2.30 -24.52
N ARG A 627 -12.26 1.66 -25.66
CA ARG A 627 -11.46 0.55 -26.19
C ARG A 627 -10.04 0.99 -26.53
N GLU A 628 -9.95 2.16 -27.16
CA GLU A 628 -8.69 2.79 -27.55
C GLU A 628 -7.84 3.16 -26.32
N ASP A 629 -8.46 3.72 -25.28
CA ASP A 629 -7.76 4.03 -24.03
C ASP A 629 -7.20 2.76 -23.37
N THR A 630 -8.02 1.69 -23.28
CA THR A 630 -7.59 0.40 -22.72
C THR A 630 -6.38 -0.14 -23.49
N ARG A 631 -6.46 -0.11 -24.80
CA ARG A 631 -5.39 -0.55 -25.68
C ARG A 631 -4.12 0.33 -25.52
N PHE A 632 -4.28 1.63 -25.54
CA PHE A 632 -3.17 2.58 -25.37
C PHE A 632 -2.45 2.36 -24.04
N MET A 633 -3.18 2.28 -22.91
CA MET A 633 -2.62 2.07 -21.59
C MET A 633 -1.71 0.83 -21.55
N VAL A 634 -2.19 -0.30 -22.06
CA VAL A 634 -1.48 -1.57 -22.08
C VAL A 634 -0.20 -1.50 -22.88
N PHE A 635 -0.27 -0.99 -24.11
CA PHE A 635 0.89 -0.98 -25.01
C PHE A 635 1.88 0.12 -24.66
N HIS A 636 1.44 1.23 -24.06
CA HIS A 636 2.35 2.24 -23.52
C HIS A 636 3.13 1.68 -22.32
N ALA A 637 2.49 0.94 -21.42
CA ALA A 637 3.19 0.25 -20.34
C ALA A 637 4.16 -0.84 -20.88
N LEU A 638 3.77 -1.58 -21.93
CA LEU A 638 4.66 -2.55 -22.59
C LEU A 638 5.94 -1.89 -23.10
N THR A 639 5.84 -0.71 -23.74
CA THR A 639 7.02 0.03 -24.21
C THR A 639 7.88 0.57 -23.06
N SER A 640 7.39 0.53 -21.83
CA SER A 640 8.08 0.91 -20.59
C SER A 640 8.50 -0.31 -19.74
N SER A 641 8.58 -1.49 -20.37
CA SER A 641 9.10 -2.75 -19.78
C SER A 641 8.21 -3.39 -18.70
N THR A 642 6.89 -3.33 -18.83
CA THR A 642 6.00 -4.15 -18.03
C THR A 642 6.09 -5.63 -18.42
N ASP A 643 6.02 -6.53 -17.44
CA ASP A 643 6.19 -7.98 -17.61
C ASP A 643 4.89 -8.78 -17.37
N GLY A 644 3.83 -8.11 -16.89
CA GLY A 644 2.51 -8.71 -16.65
C GLY A 644 1.39 -7.68 -16.73
N PHE A 645 0.18 -8.13 -17.07
CA PHE A 645 -0.94 -7.29 -17.48
C PHE A 645 -2.18 -7.63 -16.67
N LEU A 646 -2.55 -6.76 -15.74
CA LEU A 646 -3.71 -6.95 -14.88
C LEU A 646 -4.70 -5.79 -15.06
N TRP A 647 -5.97 -6.03 -14.74
CA TRP A 647 -6.99 -4.99 -14.69
C TRP A 647 -7.67 -4.96 -13.34
N TYR A 648 -7.98 -3.76 -12.88
CA TYR A 648 -8.86 -3.53 -11.75
C TYR A 648 -10.20 -2.98 -12.27
N TRP A 649 -11.31 -3.63 -11.97
CA TRP A 649 -12.58 -3.26 -12.56
C TRP A 649 -13.75 -3.13 -11.59
N ALA A 650 -13.67 -3.58 -10.36
CA ALA A 650 -14.82 -3.54 -9.46
C ALA A 650 -14.52 -2.78 -8.17
N PRO A 651 -15.29 -1.74 -7.84
CA PRO A 651 -15.21 -1.15 -6.53
C PRO A 651 -15.80 -2.09 -5.46
N PRO A 652 -15.13 -2.26 -4.31
CA PRO A 652 -15.45 -3.28 -3.31
C PRO A 652 -16.81 -3.10 -2.60
N LYS A 653 -17.52 -1.99 -2.82
CA LYS A 653 -18.79 -1.65 -2.15
C LYS A 653 -19.98 -1.50 -3.09
N SER A 654 -19.82 -1.74 -4.38
CA SER A 654 -20.91 -1.56 -5.35
C SER A 654 -21.44 -2.88 -5.86
N HIS A 655 -22.70 -2.87 -6.27
CA HIS A 655 -23.29 -3.97 -7.06
C HIS A 655 -22.86 -3.88 -8.54
N TYR A 656 -21.77 -3.19 -8.84
CA TYR A 656 -21.25 -2.99 -10.18
C TYR A 656 -20.66 -4.28 -10.74
N CYS A 657 -21.07 -4.64 -11.92
CA CYS A 657 -20.54 -5.74 -12.70
C CYS A 657 -20.10 -5.19 -14.08
N ILE A 658 -18.82 -5.16 -14.35
CA ILE A 658 -18.25 -4.58 -15.57
C ILE A 658 -18.88 -5.17 -16.85
N VAL A 659 -19.13 -6.46 -16.87
CA VAL A 659 -19.70 -7.17 -18.01
C VAL A 659 -21.10 -6.64 -18.34
N LYS A 660 -21.89 -6.34 -17.30
CA LYS A 660 -23.28 -5.91 -17.42
C LYS A 660 -23.44 -4.40 -17.49
N ASP A 661 -22.73 -3.68 -16.60
CA ASP A 661 -22.97 -2.26 -16.38
C ASP A 661 -22.14 -1.38 -17.32
N THR A 662 -20.98 -1.87 -17.79
CA THR A 662 -20.10 -1.19 -18.76
C THR A 662 -19.57 -2.13 -19.83
N PRO A 663 -20.45 -2.71 -20.65
CA PRO A 663 -20.06 -3.73 -21.64
C PRO A 663 -19.04 -3.23 -22.68
N SER A 664 -19.00 -1.93 -22.97
CA SER A 664 -18.00 -1.35 -23.87
C SER A 664 -16.58 -1.36 -23.29
N VAL A 665 -16.45 -1.12 -21.98
CA VAL A 665 -15.15 -1.22 -21.27
C VAL A 665 -14.71 -2.67 -21.26
N TRP A 666 -15.65 -3.58 -20.92
CA TRP A 666 -15.39 -5.00 -20.93
C TRP A 666 -14.92 -5.52 -22.30
N ALA A 667 -15.59 -5.11 -23.37
CA ALA A 667 -15.18 -5.47 -24.74
C ALA A 667 -13.74 -5.01 -25.04
N GLY A 668 -13.37 -3.79 -24.65
CA GLY A 668 -12.00 -3.29 -24.81
C GLY A 668 -10.96 -4.11 -24.06
N ILE A 669 -11.29 -4.54 -22.84
CA ILE A 669 -10.42 -5.41 -22.04
C ILE A 669 -10.26 -6.78 -22.70
N VAL A 670 -11.37 -7.41 -23.09
CA VAL A 670 -11.38 -8.73 -23.76
C VAL A 670 -10.53 -8.70 -25.02
N GLU A 671 -10.75 -7.72 -25.89
CA GLU A 671 -10.00 -7.58 -27.15
C GLU A 671 -8.50 -7.38 -26.92
N THR A 672 -8.14 -6.49 -25.97
CA THR A 672 -6.74 -6.23 -25.66
C THR A 672 -6.07 -7.46 -25.03
N SER A 673 -6.77 -8.16 -24.16
CA SER A 673 -6.29 -9.41 -23.55
C SER A 673 -6.07 -10.51 -24.59
N HIS A 674 -7.02 -10.72 -25.51
CA HIS A 674 -6.86 -11.68 -26.61
C HIS A 674 -5.71 -11.30 -27.56
N LEU A 675 -5.49 -10.00 -27.78
CA LEU A 675 -4.34 -9.52 -28.55
C LEU A 675 -3.03 -9.85 -27.86
N LEU A 676 -2.92 -9.63 -26.53
CA LEU A 676 -1.74 -10.03 -25.76
C LEU A 676 -1.51 -11.56 -25.84
N LYS A 677 -2.57 -12.37 -25.78
CA LYS A 677 -2.47 -13.82 -25.97
C LYS A 677 -1.91 -14.20 -27.35
N ARG A 678 -2.34 -13.54 -28.40
CA ARG A 678 -1.77 -13.76 -29.74
C ARG A 678 -0.29 -13.34 -29.80
N MET A 679 0.12 -12.34 -29.02
CA MET A 679 1.50 -11.85 -28.94
C MET A 679 2.36 -12.66 -27.95
N GLU A 680 1.78 -13.58 -27.20
CA GLU A 680 2.47 -14.34 -26.14
C GLU A 680 3.79 -14.98 -26.61
N PRO A 681 3.91 -15.59 -27.82
CA PRO A 681 5.18 -16.14 -28.27
C PRO A 681 6.34 -15.15 -28.24
N TRP A 682 6.10 -13.90 -28.57
CA TRP A 682 7.11 -12.83 -28.53
C TRP A 682 7.30 -12.26 -27.12
N LEU A 683 6.21 -12.13 -26.34
CA LEU A 683 6.27 -11.55 -24.99
C LEU A 683 7.04 -12.43 -24.00
N VAL A 684 7.07 -13.75 -24.22
CA VAL A 684 7.79 -14.70 -23.37
C VAL A 684 9.04 -15.30 -24.04
N ALA A 685 9.40 -14.85 -25.23
CA ALA A 685 10.56 -15.33 -25.98
C ALA A 685 11.86 -15.22 -25.17
N SER A 686 12.83 -16.10 -25.44
CA SER A 686 14.14 -16.11 -24.80
C SER A 686 15.28 -15.91 -25.83
N PRO A 687 16.29 -15.11 -25.52
CA PRO A 687 16.27 -14.07 -24.49
C PRO A 687 15.41 -12.89 -24.96
N LYS A 688 14.81 -12.16 -24.05
CA LYS A 688 14.27 -10.82 -24.37
C LYS A 688 15.43 -9.93 -24.77
N ALA A 689 15.80 -9.94 -26.04
CA ALA A 689 16.77 -9.00 -26.54
C ALA A 689 16.15 -7.60 -26.42
N VAL A 690 16.70 -6.76 -25.57
CA VAL A 690 16.44 -5.33 -25.63
C VAL A 690 17.12 -4.84 -26.91
N ASP A 691 16.38 -4.86 -28.00
CA ASP A 691 16.90 -4.39 -29.27
C ASP A 691 16.80 -2.87 -29.31
N ASN A 692 17.87 -2.21 -28.92
CA ASN A 692 18.02 -0.76 -28.98
C ASN A 692 18.44 -0.27 -30.39
N SER A 693 18.43 -1.14 -31.41
CA SER A 693 18.85 -0.76 -32.77
C SER A 693 17.88 0.22 -33.45
N LEU A 694 16.57 0.14 -33.10
CA LEU A 694 15.57 1.08 -33.61
C LEU A 694 15.44 2.28 -32.69
N LYS A 695 15.72 3.45 -33.23
CA LYS A 695 15.46 4.72 -32.55
C LYS A 695 14.23 5.39 -33.16
N VAL A 696 13.31 5.78 -32.32
CA VAL A 696 12.14 6.58 -32.71
C VAL A 696 12.24 7.99 -32.12
N ARG A 697 11.71 8.98 -32.85
CA ARG A 697 11.60 10.34 -32.34
C ARG A 697 10.40 10.49 -31.41
N GLU A 698 10.42 11.45 -30.54
CA GLU A 698 9.22 11.89 -29.83
C GLU A 698 8.13 12.33 -30.82
N PRO A 699 6.86 12.01 -30.57
CA PRO A 699 6.30 11.38 -29.36
C PRO A 699 6.11 9.85 -29.48
N PHE A 700 6.89 9.17 -30.30
CA PHE A 700 6.75 7.73 -30.50
C PHE A 700 7.47 6.93 -29.41
N ARG A 701 6.89 5.76 -29.10
CA ARG A 701 7.51 4.69 -28.30
C ARG A 701 7.49 3.41 -29.11
N ILE A 702 8.46 2.55 -28.83
CA ILE A 702 8.63 1.30 -29.58
C ILE A 702 8.90 0.14 -28.63
N TRP A 703 8.36 -1.02 -28.95
CA TRP A 703 8.74 -2.30 -28.40
C TRP A 703 8.90 -3.30 -29.56
N THR A 704 9.90 -4.17 -29.50
CA THR A 704 10.13 -5.16 -30.54
C THR A 704 10.76 -6.42 -30.00
N GLN A 705 10.42 -7.56 -30.58
CA GLN A 705 10.97 -8.88 -30.25
C GLN A 705 10.92 -9.79 -31.45
N GLU A 706 11.93 -10.67 -31.56
CA GLU A 706 12.03 -11.65 -32.66
C GLU A 706 11.82 -13.08 -32.15
N VAL A 707 11.09 -13.87 -32.93
CA VAL A 707 10.87 -15.30 -32.72
C VAL A 707 10.78 -15.98 -34.09
N ASP A 708 11.59 -17.01 -34.31
CA ASP A 708 11.57 -17.87 -35.49
C ASP A 708 11.56 -17.08 -36.82
N GLY A 709 12.44 -16.08 -36.95
CA GLY A 709 12.55 -15.24 -38.14
C GLY A 709 11.39 -14.25 -38.35
N LYS A 710 10.50 -14.11 -37.37
CA LYS A 710 9.42 -13.15 -37.35
C LYS A 710 9.63 -12.13 -36.24
N ARG A 711 9.67 -10.87 -36.59
CA ARG A 711 9.81 -9.80 -35.61
C ARG A 711 8.48 -9.08 -35.40
N LEU A 712 8.05 -9.00 -34.16
CA LEU A 712 6.90 -8.18 -33.79
C LEU A 712 7.38 -6.77 -33.43
N LEU A 713 6.71 -5.76 -33.97
CA LEU A 713 7.00 -4.35 -33.78
C LEU A 713 5.74 -3.65 -33.28
N VAL A 714 5.79 -3.08 -32.07
CA VAL A 714 4.73 -2.26 -31.50
C VAL A 714 5.17 -0.80 -31.53
N LEU A 715 4.37 0.04 -32.16
CA LEU A 715 4.56 1.50 -32.24
C LEU A 715 3.41 2.18 -31.49
N VAL A 716 3.76 3.10 -30.59
CA VAL A 716 2.80 3.89 -29.81
C VAL A 716 3.06 5.36 -30.05
N ASN A 717 2.04 6.09 -30.51
CA ASN A 717 2.05 7.55 -30.55
C ASN A 717 1.52 8.07 -29.21
N THR A 718 2.40 8.63 -28.36
CA THR A 718 2.02 9.22 -27.07
C THR A 718 1.60 10.69 -27.18
N GLY A 719 1.68 11.26 -28.39
CA GLY A 719 1.32 12.64 -28.67
C GLY A 719 -0.19 12.89 -28.73
N LYS A 720 -0.56 14.16 -28.66
CA LYS A 720 -1.97 14.64 -28.74
C LYS A 720 -2.47 14.90 -30.16
N LYS A 721 -1.67 14.54 -31.16
CA LYS A 721 -1.99 14.74 -32.58
C LYS A 721 -1.62 13.51 -33.39
N SER A 722 -2.23 13.34 -34.55
CA SER A 722 -1.77 12.42 -35.58
C SER A 722 -0.36 12.81 -36.03
N GLU A 723 0.53 11.84 -36.08
CA GLU A 723 1.95 12.02 -36.43
C GLU A 723 2.38 10.98 -37.46
N SER A 724 3.12 11.39 -38.46
CA SER A 724 3.73 10.48 -39.44
C SER A 724 5.07 9.99 -38.91
N ILE A 725 5.29 8.69 -39.02
CA ILE A 725 6.58 8.06 -38.79
C ILE A 725 7.16 7.49 -40.07
N ASP A 726 8.45 7.65 -40.23
CA ASP A 726 9.26 7.05 -41.31
C ASP A 726 10.43 6.30 -40.64
N LEU A 727 10.23 4.99 -40.41
CA LEU A 727 11.11 4.16 -39.61
C LEU A 727 11.99 3.32 -40.51
N ASP A 728 13.30 3.46 -40.35
CA ASP A 728 14.30 2.64 -41.03
C ASP A 728 14.38 1.25 -40.38
N LEU A 729 14.02 0.23 -41.14
CA LEU A 729 14.06 -1.17 -40.75
C LEU A 729 15.26 -1.92 -41.34
N GLY A 730 16.18 -1.20 -41.99
CA GLY A 730 17.31 -1.81 -42.71
C GLY A 730 18.20 -2.72 -41.85
N ALA A 731 18.28 -2.44 -40.53
CA ALA A 731 18.98 -3.30 -39.59
C ALA A 731 18.39 -4.72 -39.49
N PHE A 732 17.10 -4.88 -39.76
CA PHE A 732 16.39 -6.17 -39.67
C PHE A 732 16.25 -6.87 -41.01
N LYS A 733 16.47 -6.18 -42.13
CA LYS A 733 16.32 -6.71 -43.49
C LYS A 733 14.98 -7.46 -43.68
N PRO A 734 13.84 -6.81 -43.44
CA PRO A 734 12.56 -7.50 -43.58
C PRO A 734 12.26 -7.78 -45.07
N ASN A 735 11.79 -9.00 -45.37
CA ASN A 735 11.28 -9.39 -46.68
C ASN A 735 9.85 -8.92 -46.88
N ALA A 736 9.05 -8.90 -45.83
CA ALA A 736 7.65 -8.52 -45.84
C ALA A 736 7.26 -7.90 -44.49
N ALA A 737 6.23 -7.08 -44.50
CA ALA A 737 5.59 -6.56 -43.31
C ALA A 737 4.07 -6.73 -43.41
N THR A 738 3.43 -7.05 -42.30
CA THR A 738 1.97 -7.15 -42.22
C THR A 738 1.47 -6.40 -40.99
N ASN A 739 0.28 -5.78 -41.10
CA ASN A 739 -0.43 -5.36 -39.92
C ASN A 739 -0.85 -6.60 -39.11
N PHE A 740 -0.35 -6.73 -37.88
CA PHE A 740 -0.51 -7.95 -37.07
C PHE A 740 -1.96 -8.29 -36.74
N GLU A 741 -2.79 -7.28 -36.62
CA GLU A 741 -4.21 -7.47 -36.27
C GLU A 741 -5.08 -7.75 -37.50
N ALA A 742 -4.91 -6.95 -38.53
CA ALA A 742 -5.70 -7.03 -39.74
C ALA A 742 -5.20 -8.14 -40.69
N GLY A 743 -3.95 -8.61 -40.53
CA GLY A 743 -3.33 -9.53 -41.46
C GLY A 743 -3.06 -8.95 -42.84
N THR A 744 -3.19 -7.64 -43.02
CA THR A 744 -2.99 -6.98 -44.30
C THR A 744 -1.53 -6.66 -44.55
N GLU A 745 -1.09 -6.84 -45.78
CA GLU A 745 0.26 -6.49 -46.22
C GLU A 745 0.54 -4.98 -46.07
N VAL A 746 1.73 -4.65 -45.61
CA VAL A 746 2.24 -3.28 -45.47
C VAL A 746 3.39 -3.09 -46.41
N VAL A 747 3.26 -2.13 -47.31
CA VAL A 747 4.31 -1.83 -48.29
C VAL A 747 5.50 -1.15 -47.63
N LEU A 748 6.67 -1.78 -47.75
CA LEU A 748 7.93 -1.18 -47.35
C LEU A 748 8.57 -0.47 -48.55
N SER A 749 8.98 0.78 -48.37
CA SER A 749 9.70 1.53 -49.38
C SER A 749 11.18 1.59 -49.01
N GLU A 750 12.03 0.94 -49.79
CA GLU A 750 13.51 0.89 -49.51
C GLU A 750 13.85 0.42 -48.12
N GLY A 751 13.14 -0.60 -47.56
CA GLY A 751 13.33 -1.10 -46.21
C GLY A 751 12.79 -0.19 -45.13
N ARG A 752 11.97 0.80 -45.48
CA ARG A 752 11.39 1.75 -44.52
C ARG A 752 9.88 1.54 -44.35
N LEU A 753 9.45 1.63 -43.09
CA LEU A 753 8.03 1.61 -42.71
C LEU A 753 7.54 3.04 -42.58
N LYS A 754 6.59 3.43 -43.45
CA LYS A 754 5.91 4.73 -43.38
C LYS A 754 4.49 4.54 -42.92
N ALA A 755 4.11 5.23 -41.85
CA ALA A 755 2.76 5.17 -41.32
C ALA A 755 2.36 6.51 -40.70
N GLU A 756 1.06 6.79 -40.74
CA GLU A 756 0.44 7.85 -39.97
C GLU A 756 -0.26 7.20 -38.76
N ILE A 757 0.07 7.64 -37.58
CA ILE A 757 -0.45 7.08 -36.33
C ILE A 757 -1.20 8.18 -35.59
N ALA A 758 -2.50 7.99 -35.36
CA ALA A 758 -3.34 8.98 -34.72
C ALA A 758 -2.89 9.24 -33.26
N SER A 759 -3.39 10.31 -32.68
CA SER A 759 -3.16 10.66 -31.28
C SER A 759 -3.46 9.46 -30.38
N GLN A 760 -2.52 9.09 -29.49
CA GLN A 760 -2.68 8.02 -28.50
C GLN A 760 -3.12 6.67 -29.13
N GLN A 761 -2.63 6.40 -30.33
CA GLN A 761 -2.92 5.15 -31.05
C GLN A 761 -1.70 4.20 -30.99
N VAL A 762 -2.02 2.91 -31.12
CA VAL A 762 -1.07 1.80 -31.17
C VAL A 762 -1.18 1.09 -32.51
N MET A 763 -0.05 0.86 -33.16
CA MET A 763 0.06 0.04 -34.35
C MET A 763 1.00 -1.13 -34.10
N ILE A 764 0.63 -2.31 -34.55
CA ILE A 764 1.41 -3.53 -34.39
C ILE A 764 1.69 -4.14 -35.78
N TYR A 765 2.96 -4.36 -36.06
CA TYR A 765 3.41 -4.95 -37.31
C TYR A 765 4.20 -6.22 -37.04
N GLN A 766 4.00 -7.21 -37.89
CA GLN A 766 4.88 -8.37 -37.98
C GLN A 766 5.76 -8.19 -39.20
N LEU A 767 7.06 -8.35 -38.99
CA LEU A 767 8.08 -8.35 -40.04
C LEU A 767 8.59 -9.76 -40.24
N ASP A 768 8.52 -10.27 -41.46
CA ASP A 768 9.16 -11.53 -41.84
C ASP A 768 10.60 -11.22 -42.27
N LEU A 769 11.57 -11.74 -41.57
CA LEU A 769 12.98 -11.40 -41.76
C LEU A 769 13.62 -12.27 -42.87
N ALA A 770 14.61 -11.72 -43.57
CA ALA A 770 15.43 -12.50 -44.49
C ALA A 770 16.27 -13.52 -43.69
N ASN A 771 16.27 -14.78 -44.16
CA ASN A 771 17.12 -15.84 -43.61
C ASN A 771 18.61 -15.50 -43.76
#